data_799c8570682691bd4bceeb8ad0f3cf3b
#
_entry.id   799c8570682691bd4bceeb8ad0f3cf3b
#
_cell.length_a   1.000
_cell.length_b   1.000
_cell.length_c   1.000
_cell.angle_alpha   90.00
_cell.angle_beta   90.00
_cell.angle_gamma   90.00
#
_symmetry.space_group_name_H-M   'P 1'
#
loop_
_entity.id
_entity.type
_entity.pdbx_description
1 polymer ?
#
loop_
_entity_poly.entity_id
_entity_poly.type
_entity_poly.pdbx_seq_one_letter_code
_entity_poly.pdbx_strand_id
1 'polypeptide(L)'
;MKIQSTPPAGLNPAIATPAPPAAQAPKATLSTDPVGQSLTSALKSASGIVIKDQLPDIGRIKLLTPLPQGAARTVAQQVGQRQLTLREFDNGVAQLELSRPPLTSLVLSGGGAKGAAYPGAIKALEDNGALDGIRSMSGSSAGGITAALLASGMGAGEFKTLSDGMDLISLLDSTHKKHKLFQRICTEIGNLAHKYLPKVGSFTQLILNVLPRVQSEALPLEKVIRDESSKAVLNQISAHPQVVSQPAVAAIAHKLEQGGAVTFGDLKLLSQHIPQIKELNITGTAMYEGRPQMVVFNASLTPDMSIARAAHISGSFPVVFKPVDEQAQPFQAEGEHTAFKDGGVMLNVPVPEMVDRAFSTSPLRQSDNLILKFEGEEGVAPDRGARFGGALTDWMVGAPVAARVILQNEALAAHDDQTVTVPLKTDKGDFSTTFGGTLNFSMPGDIKNHLQERLDQAVSGHLETRAHSREQYTFGSMEAALNALDDDMLTSLAAQNSAQAGEVLQFRQQAREVFSELTVAIVAQNGTPAALTFNDQMRTAFTQLDALASNPERKEWLAKELNHADNVDHQQLLSAVRGQAVESPVLKAAIEEMQVRTVAVVAENIRKEVIFPSLYRAGQPDSNVALLRRAEHSLARATTAAQVNQALDDIIDHYGARNKPWSKPLSSTTIEMAKAWRIAE
;
A
#
# COMPACT_ATOMS: atom_id res chain seq x y z
N MET A 1 1.58 24.62 -20.51
CA MET A 1 2.12 24.87 -21.85
C MET A 1 2.05 23.56 -22.60
N LYS A 2 1.07 23.38 -23.49
CA LYS A 2 0.91 22.17 -24.31
C LYS A 2 1.93 22.25 -25.44
N ILE A 3 2.85 21.33 -25.52
CA ILE A 3 3.71 21.16 -26.67
C ILE A 3 3.11 20.02 -27.50
N GLN A 4 2.55 20.35 -28.65
CA GLN A 4 2.17 19.38 -29.67
C GLN A 4 3.44 18.98 -30.43
N SER A 5 3.81 17.72 -30.38
CA SER A 5 4.79 17.12 -31.31
C SER A 5 4.06 16.25 -32.31
N THR A 6 4.19 16.58 -33.59
CA THR A 6 3.78 15.76 -34.73
C THR A 6 4.66 14.53 -34.84
N PRO A 7 4.11 13.32 -35.11
CA PRO A 7 4.90 12.14 -35.36
C PRO A 7 5.50 12.14 -36.76
N PRO A 8 6.69 11.55 -36.99
CA PRO A 8 7.27 11.38 -38.30
C PRO A 8 6.50 10.32 -39.10
N ALA A 9 6.25 10.64 -40.37
CA ALA A 9 5.60 9.76 -41.32
C ALA A 9 6.52 8.56 -41.72
N GLY A 10 5.93 7.39 -41.76
CA GLY A 10 6.40 6.28 -42.59
C GLY A 10 6.99 5.08 -41.86
N LEU A 11 6.13 4.14 -41.50
CA LEU A 11 6.41 2.70 -41.53
C LEU A 11 5.07 1.96 -41.71
N ASN A 12 4.98 1.12 -42.73
CA ASN A 12 3.81 0.32 -43.08
C ASN A 12 3.44 -0.64 -41.94
N PRO A 13 2.14 -0.79 -41.60
CA PRO A 13 1.74 -1.76 -40.59
C PRO A 13 1.76 -3.16 -41.17
N ALA A 14 2.59 -4.03 -40.62
CA ALA A 14 2.41 -5.46 -40.74
C ALA A 14 1.07 -5.83 -40.08
N ILE A 15 0.26 -6.62 -40.77
CA ILE A 15 -1.03 -7.11 -40.33
C ILE A 15 -0.80 -7.96 -39.06
N ALA A 16 -1.00 -7.36 -37.91
CA ALA A 16 -1.09 -8.09 -36.62
C ALA A 16 -2.51 -8.67 -36.51
N THR A 17 -2.61 -9.98 -36.39
CA THR A 17 -3.80 -10.67 -35.89
C THR A 17 -4.29 -9.97 -34.62
N PRO A 18 -5.59 -9.63 -34.50
CA PRO A 18 -6.07 -8.99 -33.32
C PRO A 18 -5.89 -9.94 -32.14
N ALA A 19 -5.13 -9.49 -31.13
CA ALA A 19 -5.18 -10.08 -29.80
C ALA A 19 -6.64 -10.05 -29.32
N PRO A 20 -7.10 -11.07 -28.56
CA PRO A 20 -8.42 -11.02 -27.96
C PRO A 20 -8.50 -9.70 -27.16
N PRO A 21 -9.64 -8.99 -27.22
CA PRO A 21 -9.77 -7.74 -26.51
C PRO A 21 -9.44 -8.02 -25.04
N ALA A 22 -8.41 -7.36 -24.52
CA ALA A 22 -8.22 -7.28 -23.09
C ALA A 22 -9.57 -6.86 -22.53
N ALA A 23 -10.08 -7.64 -21.56
CA ALA A 23 -11.33 -7.33 -20.91
C ALA A 23 -11.19 -5.88 -20.43
N GLN A 24 -11.88 -4.97 -21.11
CA GLN A 24 -11.95 -3.59 -20.66
C GLN A 24 -12.57 -3.70 -19.27
N ALA A 25 -11.80 -3.36 -18.25
CA ALA A 25 -12.39 -3.08 -16.96
C ALA A 25 -13.65 -2.25 -17.22
N PRO A 26 -14.80 -2.64 -16.69
CA PRO A 26 -16.04 -1.98 -17.03
C PRO A 26 -15.78 -0.49 -16.85
N LYS A 27 -15.95 0.28 -17.94
CA LYS A 27 -16.04 1.73 -17.82
C LYS A 27 -17.24 1.92 -16.93
N ALA A 28 -16.97 2.00 -15.62
CA ALA A 28 -17.98 2.40 -14.69
C ALA A 28 -18.56 3.67 -15.29
N THR A 29 -19.82 3.69 -15.54
CA THR A 29 -20.59 4.85 -15.99
C THR A 29 -20.60 5.96 -14.90
N LEU A 30 -19.55 6.03 -14.14
CA LEU A 30 -19.21 7.02 -13.11
C LEU A 30 -18.59 8.28 -13.72
N SER A 31 -18.47 8.35 -15.05
CA SER A 31 -17.70 9.41 -15.71
C SER A 31 -18.33 10.81 -15.64
N THR A 32 -19.56 10.93 -15.21
CA THR A 32 -20.24 12.24 -15.04
C THR A 32 -20.51 12.58 -13.58
N ASP A 33 -20.28 11.65 -12.67
CA ASP A 33 -20.42 11.84 -11.24
C ASP A 33 -19.12 12.44 -10.67
N PRO A 34 -19.17 13.57 -9.95
CA PRO A 34 -18.00 14.15 -9.29
C PRO A 34 -17.25 13.16 -8.40
N VAL A 35 -17.96 12.22 -7.77
CA VAL A 35 -17.36 11.15 -6.96
C VAL A 35 -16.60 10.18 -7.83
N GLY A 36 -17.16 9.78 -8.96
CA GLY A 36 -16.49 8.90 -9.92
C GLY A 36 -15.25 9.56 -10.50
N GLN A 37 -15.30 10.85 -10.80
CA GLN A 37 -14.13 11.61 -11.26
C GLN A 37 -13.08 11.76 -10.16
N SER A 38 -13.49 12.04 -8.93
CA SER A 38 -12.59 12.12 -7.78
C SER A 38 -12.02 10.76 -7.40
N LEU A 39 -12.82 9.69 -7.40
CA LEU A 39 -12.33 8.33 -7.20
C LEU A 39 -11.38 7.90 -8.32
N THR A 40 -11.68 8.24 -9.56
CA THR A 40 -10.79 7.98 -10.70
C THR A 40 -9.50 8.80 -10.58
N SER A 41 -9.59 10.05 -10.15
CA SER A 41 -8.43 10.90 -9.87
C SER A 41 -7.62 10.38 -8.69
N ALA A 42 -8.27 9.99 -7.60
CA ALA A 42 -7.64 9.38 -6.45
C ALA A 42 -7.04 8.00 -6.78
N LEU A 43 -7.70 7.21 -7.61
CA LEU A 43 -7.16 5.96 -8.16
C LEU A 43 -6.01 6.21 -9.13
N LYS A 44 -6.06 7.26 -9.94
CA LYS A 44 -4.93 7.67 -10.79
C LYS A 44 -3.75 8.18 -9.97
N SER A 45 -4.02 8.85 -8.85
CA SER A 45 -2.99 9.45 -8.00
C SER A 45 -2.44 8.49 -6.95
N ALA A 46 -3.23 7.53 -6.56
CA ALA A 46 -2.93 6.56 -5.54
C ALA A 46 -3.19 5.15 -6.07
N SER A 47 -2.87 4.94 -7.32
CA SER A 47 -3.11 3.70 -8.02
C SER A 47 -2.64 2.51 -7.20
N GLY A 48 -3.55 1.78 -6.59
CA GLY A 48 -3.27 0.73 -5.64
C GLY A 48 -3.63 1.05 -4.20
N ILE A 49 -4.17 2.23 -3.89
CA ILE A 49 -4.79 2.39 -2.58
C ILE A 49 -5.94 1.41 -2.50
N VAL A 50 -5.72 0.48 -1.65
CA VAL A 50 -6.70 -0.46 -1.25
C VAL A 50 -7.33 0.05 0.00
N ILE A 51 -8.62 0.00 -0.05
CA ILE A 51 -9.43 0.20 1.09
C ILE A 51 -9.72 -1.18 1.62
N LYS A 52 -8.97 -1.55 2.63
CA LYS A 52 -9.30 -2.73 3.42
C LYS A 52 -10.60 -2.49 4.17
N ASP A 53 -11.32 -3.56 4.45
CA ASP A 53 -12.45 -3.63 5.37
C ASP A 53 -12.14 -3.14 6.79
N GLN A 54 -10.88 -2.96 7.13
CA GLN A 54 -10.41 -2.31 8.33
C GLN A 54 -10.27 -0.79 8.15
N LEU A 55 -11.17 -0.18 7.41
CA LEU A 55 -11.44 1.21 7.73
C LEU A 55 -11.72 1.24 9.23
N PRO A 56 -11.02 2.11 9.98
CA PRO A 56 -11.31 2.27 11.38
C PRO A 56 -12.83 2.37 11.49
N ASP A 57 -13.41 1.74 12.48
CA ASP A 57 -14.84 1.58 12.77
C ASP A 57 -15.60 2.91 12.59
N ILE A 58 -15.72 3.33 11.33
CA ILE A 58 -16.25 4.61 10.93
C ILE A 58 -17.77 4.47 11.00
N GLY A 59 -18.27 4.73 12.21
CA GLY A 59 -19.70 4.97 12.42
C GLY A 59 -20.61 3.76 12.27
N ARG A 60 -20.10 2.54 12.07
CA ARG A 60 -20.87 1.39 12.52
C ARG A 60 -21.02 1.56 14.03
N ILE A 61 -22.27 1.70 14.49
CA ILE A 61 -22.58 1.33 15.86
C ILE A 61 -22.02 -0.09 15.97
N LYS A 62 -20.83 -0.25 16.58
CA LYS A 62 -20.45 -1.55 17.10
C LYS A 62 -21.65 -1.94 17.94
N LEU A 63 -22.46 -2.85 17.48
CA LEU A 63 -23.26 -3.64 18.39
C LEU A 63 -22.21 -4.18 19.34
N LEU A 64 -22.15 -3.59 20.53
CA LEU A 64 -21.14 -3.91 21.54
C LEU A 64 -21.20 -5.43 21.66
N THR A 65 -20.15 -6.10 21.20
CA THR A 65 -20.05 -7.55 21.36
C THR A 65 -20.19 -7.79 22.85
N PRO A 66 -21.20 -8.56 23.31
CA PRO A 66 -21.39 -8.74 24.72
C PRO A 66 -20.11 -9.25 25.35
N LEU A 67 -19.76 -8.72 26.51
CA LEU A 67 -18.58 -9.21 27.22
C LEU A 67 -18.84 -10.68 27.67
N PRO A 68 -17.79 -11.54 27.63
CA PRO A 68 -17.88 -12.89 28.17
C PRO A 68 -18.33 -12.87 29.63
N GLN A 69 -19.37 -13.66 29.97
CA GLN A 69 -19.92 -13.75 31.32
C GLN A 69 -20.20 -15.21 31.71
N GLY A 70 -19.96 -15.54 32.97
CA GLY A 70 -20.18 -16.88 33.49
C GLY A 70 -19.00 -17.82 33.29
N ALA A 71 -19.24 -19.12 33.40
CA ALA A 71 -18.23 -20.14 33.18
C ALA A 71 -17.95 -20.33 31.70
N ALA A 72 -16.69 -20.64 31.38
CA ALA A 72 -16.25 -20.92 30.01
C ALA A 72 -16.20 -22.44 29.76
N ARG A 73 -16.87 -22.91 28.73
CA ARG A 73 -16.74 -24.27 28.22
C ARG A 73 -15.76 -24.27 27.05
N THR A 74 -14.67 -25.01 27.17
CA THR A 74 -13.73 -25.20 26.04
C THR A 74 -14.36 -26.13 25.02
N VAL A 75 -14.55 -25.63 23.80
CA VAL A 75 -15.09 -26.34 22.64
C VAL A 75 -13.95 -27.05 21.88
N ALA A 76 -12.82 -26.36 21.74
CA ALA A 76 -11.62 -26.88 21.11
C ALA A 76 -10.36 -26.26 21.76
N GLN A 77 -9.25 -27.00 21.74
CA GLN A 77 -8.00 -26.54 22.33
C GLN A 77 -6.80 -26.90 21.44
N GLN A 78 -6.05 -25.89 21.02
CA GLN A 78 -4.82 -26.01 20.24
C GLN A 78 -5.01 -26.82 18.94
N VAL A 79 -6.06 -26.55 18.18
CA VAL A 79 -6.43 -27.27 16.96
C VAL A 79 -5.80 -26.61 15.72
N GLY A 80 -5.37 -27.43 14.78
CA GLY A 80 -4.88 -26.99 13.47
C GLY A 80 -3.57 -26.22 13.52
N GLN A 81 -3.16 -25.68 12.38
CA GLN A 81 -1.90 -24.96 12.22
C GLN A 81 -1.81 -23.69 13.08
N ARG A 82 -2.94 -22.98 13.25
CA ARG A 82 -3.06 -21.76 14.06
C ARG A 82 -3.27 -22.04 15.55
N GLN A 83 -3.15 -23.29 16.01
CA GLN A 83 -3.35 -23.69 17.42
C GLN A 83 -4.63 -23.07 18.01
N LEU A 84 -5.72 -23.19 17.27
CA LEU A 84 -7.01 -22.61 17.58
C LEU A 84 -7.53 -23.14 18.91
N THR A 85 -7.88 -22.23 19.83
CA THR A 85 -8.62 -22.53 21.06
C THR A 85 -9.93 -21.77 21.03
N LEU A 86 -11.05 -22.49 21.16
CA LEU A 86 -12.41 -21.94 21.11
C LEU A 86 -13.13 -22.22 22.42
N ARG A 87 -13.65 -21.17 23.05
CA ARG A 87 -14.43 -21.25 24.30
C ARG A 87 -15.78 -20.62 24.11
N GLU A 88 -16.80 -21.22 24.74
CA GLU A 88 -18.16 -20.70 24.81
C GLU A 88 -18.47 -20.36 26.27
N PHE A 89 -19.08 -19.20 26.50
CA PHE A 89 -19.46 -18.71 27.83
C PHE A 89 -20.96 -18.92 28.06
N ASP A 90 -21.39 -18.93 29.34
CA ASP A 90 -22.78 -19.18 29.72
C ASP A 90 -23.77 -18.20 29.06
N ASN A 91 -23.32 -16.99 28.70
CA ASN A 91 -24.13 -16.00 28.00
C ASN A 91 -24.12 -16.15 26.46
N GLY A 92 -23.61 -17.27 25.93
CA GLY A 92 -23.57 -17.57 24.50
C GLY A 92 -22.44 -16.88 23.71
N VAL A 93 -21.66 -16.03 24.39
CA VAL A 93 -20.48 -15.38 23.78
C VAL A 93 -19.41 -16.42 23.49
N ALA A 94 -18.81 -16.35 22.30
CA ALA A 94 -17.68 -17.19 21.93
C ALA A 94 -16.37 -16.39 21.95
N GLN A 95 -15.32 -16.99 22.48
CA GLN A 95 -13.96 -16.45 22.49
C GLN A 95 -13.03 -17.37 21.72
N LEU A 96 -12.33 -16.79 20.76
CA LEU A 96 -11.37 -17.46 19.91
C LEU A 96 -9.96 -16.96 20.24
N GLU A 97 -9.04 -17.87 20.45
CA GLU A 97 -7.61 -17.59 20.61
C GLU A 97 -6.83 -18.32 19.52
N LEU A 98 -5.96 -17.60 18.82
CA LEU A 98 -5.16 -18.11 17.71
C LEU A 98 -3.69 -17.76 17.89
N SER A 99 -2.79 -18.61 17.40
CA SER A 99 -1.40 -18.19 17.13
C SER A 99 -1.41 -17.12 16.03
N ARG A 100 -0.34 -16.32 15.99
CA ARG A 100 -0.19 -15.30 14.94
C ARG A 100 -0.26 -15.92 13.55
N PRO A 101 -0.88 -15.23 12.56
CA PRO A 101 -0.92 -15.71 11.19
C PRO A 101 0.47 -15.74 10.55
N PRO A 102 0.66 -16.40 9.39
CA PRO A 102 1.96 -16.41 8.73
C PRO A 102 2.43 -15.00 8.38
N LEU A 103 3.74 -14.76 8.48
CA LEU A 103 4.38 -13.53 8.03
C LEU A 103 4.52 -13.61 6.51
N THR A 104 3.81 -12.76 5.78
CA THR A 104 3.76 -12.83 4.31
C THR A 104 4.22 -11.57 3.60
N SER A 105 4.38 -10.47 4.31
CA SER A 105 4.74 -9.18 3.71
C SER A 105 5.88 -8.50 4.48
N LEU A 106 6.82 -7.91 3.73
CA LEU A 106 7.89 -7.07 4.26
C LEU A 106 7.71 -5.64 3.76
N VAL A 107 7.63 -4.70 4.69
CA VAL A 107 7.45 -3.27 4.40
C VAL A 107 8.69 -2.49 4.84
N LEU A 108 9.29 -1.76 3.92
CA LEU A 108 10.56 -1.06 4.11
C LEU A 108 10.35 0.45 3.95
N SER A 109 10.57 1.21 5.02
CA SER A 109 10.45 2.67 4.98
C SER A 109 11.56 3.34 4.15
N GLY A 110 11.28 4.54 3.67
CA GLY A 110 12.29 5.41 3.09
C GLY A 110 13.20 6.01 4.17
N GLY A 111 14.44 6.29 3.83
CA GLY A 111 15.38 6.85 4.79
C GLY A 111 16.75 7.26 4.23
N GLY A 112 16.92 7.25 2.92
CA GLY A 112 18.21 7.56 2.29
C GLY A 112 19.32 6.63 2.79
N ALA A 113 20.45 7.17 3.25
CA ALA A 113 21.60 6.39 3.71
C ALA A 113 21.32 5.52 4.97
N LYS A 114 20.24 5.77 5.71
CA LYS A 114 19.79 4.91 6.82
C LYS A 114 19.49 3.48 6.35
N GLY A 115 19.15 3.30 5.07
CA GLY A 115 18.92 2.00 4.43
C GLY A 115 20.11 1.04 4.52
N ALA A 116 21.34 1.54 4.81
CA ALA A 116 22.51 0.72 5.08
C ALA A 116 22.34 -0.24 6.28
N ALA A 117 21.31 -0.05 7.12
CA ALA A 117 20.96 -0.98 8.20
C ALA A 117 20.19 -2.22 7.72
N TYR A 118 19.48 -2.16 6.58
CA TYR A 118 18.59 -3.23 6.12
C TYR A 118 19.23 -4.63 5.97
N PRO A 119 20.51 -4.78 5.58
CA PRO A 119 21.12 -6.12 5.55
C PRO A 119 21.01 -6.90 6.87
N GLY A 120 20.98 -6.20 8.02
CA GLY A 120 20.76 -6.84 9.32
C GLY A 120 19.36 -7.45 9.45
N ALA A 121 18.32 -6.75 9.00
CA ALA A 121 16.95 -7.27 9.02
C ALA A 121 16.79 -8.49 8.11
N ILE A 122 17.39 -8.46 6.92
CA ILE A 122 17.27 -9.55 5.96
C ILE A 122 18.01 -10.79 6.48
N LYS A 123 19.18 -10.60 7.10
CA LYS A 123 19.90 -11.67 7.79
C LYS A 123 19.03 -12.30 8.89
N ALA A 124 18.41 -11.47 9.75
CA ALA A 124 17.53 -11.98 10.81
C ALA A 124 16.34 -12.78 10.24
N LEU A 125 15.72 -12.33 9.15
CA LEU A 125 14.64 -13.04 8.48
C LEU A 125 15.10 -14.38 7.89
N GLU A 126 16.28 -14.43 7.28
CA GLU A 126 16.86 -15.64 6.70
C GLU A 126 17.25 -16.62 7.78
N ASP A 127 17.98 -16.19 8.82
CA ASP A 127 18.43 -17.03 9.94
C ASP A 127 17.26 -17.66 10.73
N ASN A 128 16.12 -16.97 10.81
CA ASN A 128 14.90 -17.46 11.46
C ASN A 128 13.94 -18.20 10.50
N GLY A 129 14.30 -18.39 9.23
CA GLY A 129 13.46 -19.02 8.21
C GLY A 129 12.20 -18.25 7.85
N ALA A 130 12.10 -16.97 8.27
CA ALA A 130 10.92 -16.15 8.04
C ALA A 130 10.89 -15.56 6.62
N LEU A 131 12.04 -15.41 5.95
CA LEU A 131 12.16 -14.86 4.61
C LEU A 131 11.43 -15.72 3.56
N ASP A 132 11.41 -17.04 3.74
CA ASP A 132 10.72 -17.96 2.84
C ASP A 132 9.19 -17.77 2.86
N GLY A 133 8.63 -17.37 4.00
CA GLY A 133 7.22 -17.07 4.16
C GLY A 133 6.77 -15.78 3.47
N ILE A 134 7.67 -14.83 3.25
CA ILE A 134 7.37 -13.56 2.59
C ILE A 134 6.93 -13.82 1.14
N ARG A 135 5.81 -13.23 0.74
CA ARG A 135 5.23 -13.30 -0.62
C ARG A 135 5.30 -11.96 -1.33
N SER A 136 5.19 -10.87 -0.59
CA SER A 136 5.22 -9.52 -1.14
C SER A 136 6.19 -8.62 -0.38
N MET A 137 6.77 -7.67 -1.10
CA MET A 137 7.62 -6.63 -0.54
C MET A 137 7.13 -5.27 -0.96
N SER A 138 7.10 -4.34 -0.02
CA SER A 138 6.68 -2.96 -0.28
C SER A 138 7.76 -2.00 0.21
N GLY A 139 8.09 -0.98 -0.57
CA GLY A 139 9.12 -0.05 -0.19
C GLY A 139 8.94 1.37 -0.71
N SER A 140 9.53 2.31 0.00
CA SER A 140 9.61 3.72 -0.38
C SER A 140 11.06 4.17 -0.36
N SER A 141 11.48 5.00 -1.31
CA SER A 141 12.84 5.55 -1.37
C SER A 141 13.93 4.46 -1.23
N ALA A 142 14.83 4.57 -0.25
CA ALA A 142 15.82 3.52 0.04
C ALA A 142 15.20 2.15 0.30
N GLY A 143 14.02 2.10 0.96
CA GLY A 143 13.24 0.88 1.12
C GLY A 143 12.72 0.32 -0.20
N GLY A 144 12.34 1.17 -1.17
CA GLY A 144 11.94 0.79 -2.52
C GLY A 144 13.09 0.15 -3.32
N ILE A 145 14.29 0.71 -3.21
CA ILE A 145 15.51 0.15 -3.82
C ILE A 145 15.81 -1.23 -3.21
N THR A 146 15.81 -1.32 -1.88
CA THR A 146 16.02 -2.57 -1.16
C THR A 146 14.97 -3.63 -1.54
N ALA A 147 13.69 -3.26 -1.54
CA ALA A 147 12.60 -4.15 -1.92
C ALA A 147 12.74 -4.68 -3.36
N ALA A 148 13.16 -3.84 -4.32
CA ALA A 148 13.36 -4.25 -5.72
C ALA A 148 14.44 -5.33 -5.86
N LEU A 149 15.57 -5.19 -5.17
CA LEU A 149 16.66 -6.14 -5.19
C LEU A 149 16.27 -7.47 -4.54
N LEU A 150 15.66 -7.41 -3.36
CA LEU A 150 15.24 -8.60 -2.61
C LEU A 150 14.09 -9.34 -3.30
N ALA A 151 13.11 -8.61 -3.84
CA ALA A 151 11.99 -9.22 -4.57
C ALA A 151 12.45 -9.95 -5.85
N SER A 152 13.62 -9.59 -6.38
CA SER A 152 14.27 -10.30 -7.49
C SER A 152 14.92 -11.62 -7.08
N GLY A 153 14.83 -12.01 -5.80
CA GLY A 153 15.38 -13.27 -5.28
C GLY A 153 16.81 -13.17 -4.77
N MET A 154 17.30 -11.96 -4.50
CA MET A 154 18.63 -11.76 -3.89
C MET A 154 18.61 -12.20 -2.43
N GLY A 155 19.55 -13.08 -2.03
CA GLY A 155 19.69 -13.54 -0.65
C GLY A 155 20.38 -12.51 0.26
N ALA A 156 20.32 -12.74 1.59
CA ALA A 156 20.89 -11.81 2.58
C ALA A 156 22.39 -11.55 2.38
N GLY A 157 23.16 -12.59 2.09
CA GLY A 157 24.61 -12.47 1.86
C GLY A 157 24.97 -11.66 0.62
N GLU A 158 24.27 -11.88 -0.49
CA GLU A 158 24.45 -11.10 -1.73
C GLU A 158 24.05 -9.64 -1.52
N PHE A 159 22.89 -9.41 -0.90
CA PHE A 159 22.40 -8.07 -0.60
C PHE A 159 23.35 -7.30 0.32
N LYS A 160 23.88 -7.96 1.38
CA LYS A 160 24.89 -7.34 2.26
C LYS A 160 26.14 -6.95 1.48
N THR A 161 26.67 -7.86 0.67
CA THR A 161 27.89 -7.61 -0.13
C THR A 161 27.68 -6.43 -1.08
N LEU A 162 26.52 -6.37 -1.76
CA LEU A 162 26.17 -5.29 -2.65
C LEU A 162 26.03 -3.97 -1.87
N SER A 163 25.28 -3.96 -0.76
CA SER A 163 25.04 -2.76 0.07
C SER A 163 26.32 -2.20 0.68
N ASP A 164 27.21 -3.06 1.18
CA ASP A 164 28.47 -2.63 1.78
C ASP A 164 29.48 -2.14 0.74
N GLY A 165 29.47 -2.75 -0.45
CA GLY A 165 30.35 -2.37 -1.57
C GLY A 165 29.91 -1.17 -2.38
N MET A 166 28.65 -0.73 -2.25
CA MET A 166 28.14 0.43 -2.98
C MET A 166 28.71 1.74 -2.46
N ASP A 167 29.36 2.50 -3.34
CA ASP A 167 29.65 3.93 -3.13
C ASP A 167 28.38 4.74 -3.49
N LEU A 168 27.52 4.93 -2.50
CA LEU A 168 26.24 5.62 -2.67
C LEU A 168 26.42 7.03 -3.25
N ILE A 169 27.57 7.70 -2.97
CA ILE A 169 27.84 9.04 -3.49
C ILE A 169 28.05 8.97 -5.00
N SER A 170 28.80 7.99 -5.50
CA SER A 170 29.07 7.86 -6.94
C SER A 170 27.84 7.44 -7.74
N LEU A 171 26.90 6.73 -7.12
CA LEU A 171 25.64 6.34 -7.75
C LEU A 171 24.70 7.54 -8.01
N LEU A 172 24.87 8.60 -7.24
CA LEU A 172 24.14 9.85 -7.36
C LEU A 172 24.81 10.83 -8.34
N ASP A 173 25.94 10.45 -8.95
CA ASP A 173 26.68 11.31 -9.86
C ASP A 173 25.96 11.49 -11.21
N SER A 174 26.16 12.65 -11.82
CA SER A 174 25.75 12.90 -13.19
C SER A 174 26.54 12.03 -14.16
N THR A 175 25.91 11.59 -15.25
CA THR A 175 26.57 10.90 -16.37
C THR A 175 27.45 11.82 -17.20
N HIS A 176 27.23 13.14 -17.15
CA HIS A 176 28.01 14.12 -17.88
C HIS A 176 29.44 14.28 -17.32
N LYS A 177 30.45 14.01 -18.15
CA LYS A 177 31.88 14.01 -17.74
C LYS A 177 32.32 15.26 -16.96
N LYS A 178 31.87 16.44 -17.37
CA LYS A 178 32.25 17.72 -16.70
C LYS A 178 31.61 17.82 -15.32
N HIS A 179 30.32 17.47 -15.17
CA HIS A 179 29.63 17.49 -13.88
C HIS A 179 30.20 16.44 -12.94
N LYS A 180 30.46 15.23 -13.47
CA LYS A 180 31.06 14.14 -12.69
C LYS A 180 32.44 14.49 -12.13
N LEU A 181 33.29 15.19 -12.94
CA LEU A 181 34.60 15.67 -12.47
C LEU A 181 34.44 16.70 -11.35
N PHE A 182 33.53 17.67 -11.51
CA PHE A 182 33.24 18.68 -10.49
C PHE A 182 32.71 18.05 -9.20
N GLN A 183 31.80 17.10 -9.30
CA GLN A 183 31.22 16.33 -8.18
C GLN A 183 32.34 15.60 -7.40
N ARG A 184 33.27 14.93 -8.08
CA ARG A 184 34.42 14.26 -7.47
C ARG A 184 35.34 15.22 -6.76
N ILE A 185 35.67 16.34 -7.37
CA ILE A 185 36.54 17.38 -6.75
C ILE A 185 35.88 17.90 -5.47
N CYS A 186 34.59 18.21 -5.48
CA CYS A 186 33.85 18.65 -4.29
C CYS A 186 33.83 17.60 -3.20
N THR A 187 33.66 16.31 -3.56
CA THR A 187 33.68 15.21 -2.59
C THR A 187 35.07 15.09 -1.90
N GLU A 188 36.14 15.14 -2.67
CA GLU A 188 37.49 15.09 -2.12
C GLU A 188 37.79 16.25 -1.19
N ILE A 189 37.37 17.48 -1.54
CA ILE A 189 37.51 18.65 -0.67
C ILE A 189 36.67 18.46 0.62
N GLY A 190 35.46 17.93 0.52
CA GLY A 190 34.61 17.67 1.67
C GLY A 190 35.20 16.61 2.62
N ASN A 191 35.77 15.54 2.07
CA ASN A 191 36.45 14.50 2.83
C ASN A 191 37.70 15.05 3.53
N LEU A 192 38.45 15.90 2.85
CA LEU A 192 39.61 16.57 3.41
C LEU A 192 39.23 17.51 4.57
N ALA A 193 38.16 18.31 4.40
CA ALA A 193 37.64 19.19 5.44
C ALA A 193 37.16 18.39 6.68
N HIS A 194 36.51 17.26 6.51
CA HIS A 194 36.11 16.39 7.61
C HIS A 194 37.34 15.83 8.37
N LYS A 195 38.36 15.41 7.65
CA LYS A 195 39.57 14.85 8.23
C LYS A 195 40.33 15.84 9.13
N TYR A 196 40.36 17.12 8.75
CA TYR A 196 41.15 18.16 9.47
C TYR A 196 40.31 18.97 10.47
N LEU A 197 39.00 19.06 10.32
CA LEU A 197 38.09 19.84 11.16
C LEU A 197 36.79 19.04 11.48
N PRO A 198 36.87 17.98 12.30
CA PRO A 198 35.76 17.01 12.44
C PRO A 198 34.42 17.61 12.89
N LYS A 199 34.41 18.66 13.73
CA LYS A 199 33.14 19.25 14.20
C LYS A 199 32.48 20.23 13.20
N VAL A 200 33.25 20.92 12.39
CA VAL A 200 32.76 21.85 11.34
C VAL A 200 32.82 21.18 9.99
N GLY A 201 33.77 20.26 9.82
CA GLY A 201 34.03 19.52 8.60
C GLY A 201 32.89 18.57 8.19
N SER A 202 32.12 18.01 9.13
CA SER A 202 30.97 17.12 8.81
C SER A 202 29.89 17.87 8.05
N PHE A 203 29.56 19.09 8.42
CA PHE A 203 28.60 19.94 7.69
C PHE A 203 29.13 20.37 6.33
N THR A 204 30.42 20.76 6.29
CA THR A 204 31.10 21.14 5.04
C THR A 204 31.19 19.95 4.09
N GLN A 205 31.55 18.77 4.58
CA GLN A 205 31.59 17.53 3.82
C GLN A 205 30.20 17.20 3.22
N LEU A 206 29.13 17.32 4.02
CA LEU A 206 27.77 17.10 3.57
C LEU A 206 27.38 18.05 2.44
N ILE A 207 27.65 19.37 2.62
CA ILE A 207 27.37 20.38 1.60
C ILE A 207 28.13 20.06 0.31
N LEU A 208 29.42 19.76 0.41
CA LEU A 208 30.26 19.48 -0.75
C LEU A 208 29.94 18.13 -1.42
N ASN A 209 29.37 17.19 -0.68
CA ASN A 209 28.91 15.91 -1.25
C ASN A 209 27.54 16.01 -1.93
N VAL A 210 26.61 16.73 -1.33
CA VAL A 210 25.19 16.78 -1.78
C VAL A 210 24.95 17.91 -2.79
N LEU A 211 25.46 19.12 -2.51
CA LEU A 211 25.20 20.30 -3.33
C LEU A 211 25.60 20.16 -4.81
N PRO A 212 26.75 19.56 -5.17
CA PRO A 212 27.10 19.35 -6.58
C PRO A 212 26.24 18.33 -7.32
N ARG A 213 25.42 17.57 -6.57
CA ARG A 213 24.51 16.55 -7.08
C ARG A 213 23.07 17.02 -7.17
N VAL A 214 22.81 18.24 -6.70
CA VAL A 214 21.49 18.88 -6.82
C VAL A 214 21.08 18.87 -8.30
N GLN A 215 19.86 18.32 -8.57
CA GLN A 215 19.33 18.11 -9.90
C GLN A 215 20.08 17.05 -10.75
N SER A 216 20.83 16.15 -10.14
CA SER A 216 21.37 14.98 -10.83
C SER A 216 20.24 14.04 -11.29
N GLU A 217 20.44 13.38 -12.43
CA GLU A 217 19.52 12.37 -12.93
C GLU A 217 19.75 10.99 -12.29
N ALA A 218 20.83 10.79 -11.51
CA ALA A 218 21.20 9.54 -10.82
C ALA A 218 21.06 8.25 -11.66
N LEU A 219 21.31 8.33 -12.97
CA LEU A 219 21.23 7.18 -13.90
C LEU A 219 22.12 6.00 -13.51
N PRO A 220 23.30 6.18 -12.89
CA PRO A 220 24.12 5.07 -12.41
C PRO A 220 23.36 4.19 -11.39
N LEU A 221 22.53 4.77 -10.53
CA LEU A 221 21.72 4.04 -9.56
C LEU A 221 20.71 3.13 -10.26
N GLU A 222 19.95 3.66 -11.24
CA GLU A 222 18.99 2.87 -12.01
C GLU A 222 19.68 1.70 -12.72
N LYS A 223 20.87 1.95 -13.30
CA LYS A 223 21.66 0.92 -13.96
C LYS A 223 22.06 -0.20 -13.01
N VAL A 224 22.57 0.10 -11.83
CA VAL A 224 22.97 -0.91 -10.84
C VAL A 224 21.77 -1.75 -10.42
N ILE A 225 20.61 -1.13 -10.11
CA ILE A 225 19.41 -1.86 -9.72
C ILE A 225 18.97 -2.78 -10.85
N ARG A 226 18.98 -2.31 -12.10
CA ARG A 226 18.62 -3.12 -13.27
C ARG A 226 19.53 -4.32 -13.45
N ASP A 227 20.83 -4.09 -13.43
CA ASP A 227 21.83 -5.13 -13.70
C ASP A 227 21.80 -6.20 -12.58
N GLU A 228 21.74 -5.79 -11.30
CA GLU A 228 21.74 -6.72 -10.18
C GLU A 228 20.39 -7.45 -10.02
N SER A 229 19.26 -6.80 -10.28
CA SER A 229 17.96 -7.48 -10.27
C SER A 229 17.84 -8.50 -11.38
N SER A 230 18.31 -8.17 -12.59
CA SER A 230 18.30 -9.10 -13.74
C SER A 230 19.19 -10.32 -13.46
N LYS A 231 20.35 -10.10 -12.89
CA LYS A 231 21.26 -11.19 -12.48
C LYS A 231 20.62 -12.08 -11.40
N ALA A 232 20.00 -11.49 -10.37
CA ALA A 232 19.35 -12.24 -9.30
C ALA A 232 18.21 -13.11 -9.86
N VAL A 233 17.33 -12.54 -10.71
CA VAL A 233 16.24 -13.31 -11.34
C VAL A 233 16.79 -14.45 -12.20
N LEU A 234 17.80 -14.23 -13.02
CA LEU A 234 18.42 -15.28 -13.84
C LEU A 234 19.04 -16.39 -12.99
N ASN A 235 19.69 -16.03 -11.87
CA ASN A 235 20.22 -17.02 -10.92
C ASN A 235 19.09 -17.87 -10.35
N GLN A 236 17.97 -17.25 -9.94
CA GLN A 236 16.83 -17.99 -9.40
C GLN A 236 16.18 -18.90 -10.43
N ILE A 237 16.00 -18.45 -11.67
CA ILE A 237 15.48 -19.30 -12.77
C ILE A 237 16.41 -20.49 -13.00
N SER A 238 17.72 -20.27 -13.01
CA SER A 238 18.72 -21.33 -13.21
C SER A 238 18.75 -22.33 -12.05
N ALA A 239 18.49 -21.88 -10.83
CA ALA A 239 18.39 -22.75 -9.63
C ALA A 239 17.10 -23.61 -9.62
N HIS A 240 16.11 -23.30 -10.47
CA HIS A 240 14.83 -24.00 -10.55
C HIS A 240 14.58 -24.59 -11.95
N PRO A 241 15.36 -25.57 -12.42
CA PRO A 241 15.28 -26.07 -13.78
C PRO A 241 13.92 -26.67 -14.15
N GLN A 242 13.11 -27.09 -13.17
CA GLN A 242 11.75 -27.60 -13.41
C GLN A 242 10.79 -26.52 -13.95
N VAL A 243 11.04 -25.24 -13.70
CA VAL A 243 10.16 -24.16 -14.19
C VAL A 243 10.65 -23.54 -15.52
N VAL A 244 11.89 -23.80 -15.92
CA VAL A 244 12.49 -23.27 -17.16
C VAL A 244 11.72 -23.76 -18.41
N SER A 245 11.12 -24.94 -18.35
CA SER A 245 10.31 -25.49 -19.44
C SER A 245 9.00 -24.74 -19.70
N GLN A 246 8.58 -23.89 -18.77
CA GLN A 246 7.36 -23.07 -18.96
C GLN A 246 7.64 -21.94 -19.95
N PRO A 247 6.83 -21.80 -21.03
CA PRO A 247 7.10 -20.81 -22.08
C PRO A 247 7.24 -19.38 -21.59
N ALA A 248 6.43 -19.00 -20.59
CA ALA A 248 6.45 -17.66 -20.03
C ALA A 248 7.75 -17.39 -19.23
N VAL A 249 8.23 -18.37 -18.44
CA VAL A 249 9.51 -18.27 -17.69
C VAL A 249 10.68 -18.21 -18.67
N ALA A 250 10.68 -19.07 -19.71
CA ALA A 250 11.71 -19.08 -20.75
C ALA A 250 11.77 -17.73 -21.51
N ALA A 251 10.62 -17.12 -21.79
CA ALA A 251 10.55 -15.81 -22.44
C ALA A 251 11.16 -14.69 -21.57
N ILE A 252 10.90 -14.72 -20.25
CA ILE A 252 11.50 -13.78 -19.30
C ILE A 252 13.02 -13.97 -19.26
N ALA A 253 13.50 -15.22 -19.11
CA ALA A 253 14.93 -15.51 -19.09
C ALA A 253 15.62 -14.98 -20.35
N HIS A 254 15.09 -15.30 -21.52
CA HIS A 254 15.62 -14.83 -22.81
C HIS A 254 15.64 -13.30 -22.93
N LYS A 255 14.55 -12.62 -22.48
CA LYS A 255 14.51 -11.15 -22.43
C LYS A 255 15.65 -10.58 -21.58
N LEU A 256 15.89 -11.15 -20.39
CA LEU A 256 16.91 -10.68 -19.46
C LEU A 256 18.34 -10.97 -19.98
N GLU A 257 18.58 -12.13 -20.59
CA GLU A 257 19.86 -12.47 -21.26
C GLU A 257 20.20 -11.50 -22.39
N GLN A 258 19.20 -10.96 -23.07
CA GLN A 258 19.38 -9.93 -24.11
C GLN A 258 19.54 -8.51 -23.56
N GLY A 259 19.67 -8.34 -22.24
CA GLY A 259 19.84 -7.04 -21.59
C GLY A 259 18.53 -6.29 -21.32
N GLY A 260 17.39 -6.97 -21.40
CA GLY A 260 16.10 -6.44 -20.94
C GLY A 260 16.08 -6.21 -19.44
N ALA A 261 15.10 -5.44 -18.96
CA ALA A 261 14.91 -5.17 -17.54
C ALA A 261 13.81 -6.07 -16.93
N VAL A 262 13.93 -6.37 -15.65
CA VAL A 262 12.87 -7.02 -14.86
C VAL A 262 11.71 -6.05 -14.69
N THR A 263 10.49 -6.51 -14.93
CA THR A 263 9.26 -5.74 -14.75
C THR A 263 8.44 -6.27 -13.56
N PHE A 264 7.44 -5.50 -13.11
CA PHE A 264 6.52 -5.96 -12.06
C PHE A 264 5.72 -7.18 -12.48
N GLY A 265 5.32 -7.25 -13.76
CA GLY A 265 4.63 -8.42 -14.34
C GLY A 265 5.50 -9.68 -14.34
N ASP A 266 6.80 -9.53 -14.63
CA ASP A 266 7.75 -10.64 -14.55
C ASP A 266 7.84 -11.19 -13.13
N LEU A 267 8.01 -10.31 -12.11
CA LEU A 267 8.08 -10.74 -10.72
C LEU A 267 6.80 -11.45 -10.27
N LYS A 268 5.62 -10.91 -10.63
CA LYS A 268 4.33 -11.54 -10.30
C LYS A 268 4.23 -12.95 -10.92
N LEU A 269 4.61 -13.12 -12.19
CA LEU A 269 4.58 -14.41 -12.84
C LEU A 269 5.58 -15.38 -12.21
N LEU A 270 6.81 -14.95 -12.00
CA LEU A 270 7.87 -15.79 -11.45
C LEU A 270 7.61 -16.17 -9.99
N SER A 271 7.04 -15.29 -9.18
CA SER A 271 6.73 -15.57 -7.76
C SER A 271 5.72 -16.70 -7.56
N GLN A 272 4.91 -17.00 -8.58
CA GLN A 272 3.99 -18.14 -8.55
C GLN A 272 4.72 -19.50 -8.64
N HIS A 273 5.95 -19.50 -9.13
CA HIS A 273 6.72 -20.72 -9.42
C HIS A 273 8.04 -20.82 -8.64
N ILE A 274 8.61 -19.68 -8.26
CA ILE A 274 9.91 -19.56 -7.59
C ILE A 274 9.69 -18.80 -6.27
N PRO A 275 9.69 -19.51 -5.12
CA PRO A 275 9.38 -18.89 -3.83
C PRO A 275 10.33 -17.77 -3.39
N GLN A 276 11.56 -17.74 -3.91
CA GLN A 276 12.55 -16.71 -3.62
C GLN A 276 12.22 -15.38 -4.30
N ILE A 277 11.50 -15.42 -5.43
CA ILE A 277 11.01 -14.21 -6.12
C ILE A 277 9.69 -13.78 -5.48
N LYS A 278 9.53 -12.47 -5.24
CA LYS A 278 8.39 -11.92 -4.50
C LYS A 278 7.63 -10.90 -5.34
N GLU A 279 6.35 -10.71 -5.05
CA GLU A 279 5.60 -9.56 -5.58
C GLU A 279 6.15 -8.26 -4.99
N LEU A 280 6.09 -7.18 -5.77
CA LEU A 280 6.73 -5.91 -5.41
C LEU A 280 5.75 -4.75 -5.54
N ASN A 281 5.77 -3.87 -4.52
CA ASN A 281 5.10 -2.58 -4.53
C ASN A 281 6.12 -1.49 -4.22
N ILE A 282 6.19 -0.45 -5.06
CA ILE A 282 7.07 0.70 -4.83
C ILE A 282 6.24 1.97 -4.87
N THR A 283 6.42 2.85 -3.89
CA THR A 283 5.72 4.13 -3.86
C THR A 283 6.45 5.19 -4.69
N GLY A 284 5.68 6.05 -5.34
CA GLY A 284 6.15 7.26 -6.00
C GLY A 284 5.27 8.45 -5.63
N THR A 285 5.74 9.64 -5.91
CA THR A 285 4.95 10.87 -5.79
C THR A 285 4.81 11.51 -7.17
N ALA A 286 3.61 11.44 -7.73
CA ALA A 286 3.28 12.10 -8.99
C ALA A 286 2.91 13.57 -8.75
N MET A 287 3.32 14.45 -9.66
CA MET A 287 3.00 15.89 -9.61
C MET A 287 1.92 16.21 -10.65
N TYR A 288 0.64 16.09 -10.26
CA TYR A 288 -0.48 16.47 -11.11
C TYR A 288 -0.83 17.93 -10.90
N GLU A 289 -0.78 18.73 -11.96
CA GLU A 289 -1.08 20.17 -11.89
C GLU A 289 -0.38 20.92 -10.73
N GLY A 290 0.85 20.48 -10.43
CA GLY A 290 1.64 21.03 -9.32
C GLY A 290 1.26 20.54 -7.94
N ARG A 291 0.36 19.55 -7.82
CA ARG A 291 -0.03 18.90 -6.55
C ARG A 291 0.64 17.53 -6.44
N PRO A 292 1.30 17.22 -5.32
CA PRO A 292 1.85 15.90 -5.10
C PRO A 292 0.74 14.90 -4.77
N GLN A 293 0.76 13.76 -5.44
CA GLN A 293 -0.17 12.66 -5.23
C GLN A 293 0.62 11.35 -5.11
N MET A 294 0.20 10.47 -4.21
CA MET A 294 0.81 9.18 -4.06
C MET A 294 0.48 8.27 -5.25
N VAL A 295 1.49 7.57 -5.73
CA VAL A 295 1.34 6.50 -6.73
C VAL A 295 2.02 5.26 -6.20
N VAL A 296 1.44 4.09 -6.45
CA VAL A 296 2.06 2.79 -6.20
C VAL A 296 2.33 2.11 -7.53
N PHE A 297 3.57 1.76 -7.77
CA PHE A 297 3.98 0.94 -8.90
C PHE A 297 3.94 -0.53 -8.49
N ASN A 298 3.18 -1.34 -9.20
CA ASN A 298 3.05 -2.77 -8.94
C ASN A 298 2.55 -3.52 -10.18
N ALA A 299 2.47 -4.85 -10.10
CA ALA A 299 2.05 -5.69 -11.22
C ALA A 299 0.61 -5.45 -11.69
N SER A 300 -0.28 -4.93 -10.82
CA SER A 300 -1.68 -4.65 -11.20
C SER A 300 -1.83 -3.36 -11.98
N LEU A 301 -0.98 -2.37 -11.73
CA LEU A 301 -1.12 -1.00 -12.21
C LEU A 301 -0.08 -0.64 -13.27
N THR A 302 1.13 -1.18 -13.14
CA THR A 302 2.26 -0.89 -14.02
C THR A 302 3.01 -2.18 -14.37
N PRO A 303 2.34 -3.22 -14.91
CA PRO A 303 2.94 -4.55 -15.12
C PRO A 303 4.21 -4.50 -15.99
N ASP A 304 4.23 -3.64 -17.00
CA ASP A 304 5.33 -3.54 -17.96
C ASP A 304 6.44 -2.57 -17.54
N MET A 305 6.26 -1.87 -16.41
CA MET A 305 7.26 -0.94 -15.92
C MET A 305 8.45 -1.69 -15.33
N SER A 306 9.67 -1.22 -15.64
CA SER A 306 10.91 -1.73 -15.01
C SER A 306 10.92 -1.43 -13.51
N ILE A 307 11.21 -2.45 -12.70
CA ILE A 307 11.36 -2.27 -11.25
C ILE A 307 12.54 -1.34 -10.90
N ALA A 308 13.61 -1.34 -11.71
CA ALA A 308 14.73 -0.44 -11.54
C ALA A 308 14.32 1.02 -11.77
N ARG A 309 13.47 1.27 -12.77
CA ARG A 309 12.93 2.61 -13.03
C ARG A 309 12.01 3.08 -11.90
N ALA A 310 11.12 2.24 -11.42
CA ALA A 310 10.26 2.55 -10.28
C ALA A 310 11.06 2.83 -9.00
N ALA A 311 12.08 2.00 -8.73
CA ALA A 311 12.98 2.22 -7.58
C ALA A 311 13.79 3.52 -7.71
N HIS A 312 14.22 3.87 -8.93
CA HIS A 312 14.89 5.14 -9.20
C HIS A 312 13.94 6.33 -8.96
N ILE A 313 12.71 6.28 -9.46
CA ILE A 313 11.68 7.30 -9.18
C ILE A 313 11.48 7.44 -7.66
N SER A 314 11.28 6.32 -6.98
CA SER A 314 11.06 6.30 -5.53
C SER A 314 12.24 6.84 -4.73
N GLY A 315 13.47 6.63 -5.20
CA GLY A 315 14.69 7.14 -4.58
C GLY A 315 15.09 8.56 -4.98
N SER A 316 14.28 9.24 -5.80
CA SER A 316 14.58 10.59 -6.28
C SER A 316 14.28 11.67 -5.24
N PHE A 317 15.08 11.73 -4.19
CA PHE A 317 14.90 12.66 -3.07
C PHE A 317 14.77 14.11 -3.52
N PRO A 318 13.72 14.85 -3.11
CA PRO A 318 13.50 16.25 -3.49
C PRO A 318 14.70 17.13 -3.12
N VAL A 319 14.97 18.16 -3.94
CA VAL A 319 16.11 19.08 -3.80
C VAL A 319 17.44 18.46 -4.26
N VAL A 320 17.67 17.16 -4.06
CA VAL A 320 18.93 16.50 -4.48
C VAL A 320 18.84 16.03 -5.92
N PHE A 321 17.68 15.52 -6.36
CA PHE A 321 17.51 14.96 -7.71
C PHE A 321 16.51 15.75 -8.55
N LYS A 322 16.75 15.72 -9.87
CA LYS A 322 15.79 16.21 -10.84
C LYS A 322 14.55 15.30 -10.82
N PRO A 323 13.33 15.85 -10.86
CA PRO A 323 12.13 15.05 -11.04
C PRO A 323 12.26 14.16 -12.28
N VAL A 324 11.79 12.94 -12.17
CA VAL A 324 11.77 11.97 -13.27
C VAL A 324 10.46 12.12 -14.03
N ASP A 325 10.52 12.30 -15.34
CA ASP A 325 9.34 12.38 -16.19
C ASP A 325 9.03 11.00 -16.77
N GLU A 326 7.76 10.59 -16.69
CA GLU A 326 7.24 9.36 -17.27
C GLU A 326 6.03 9.63 -18.16
N GLN A 327 5.86 8.76 -19.14
CA GLN A 327 4.76 8.80 -20.09
C GLN A 327 4.25 7.37 -20.36
N ALA A 328 3.03 7.26 -20.84
CA ALA A 328 2.42 5.99 -21.25
C ALA A 328 2.24 4.96 -20.14
N GLN A 329 2.14 5.40 -18.87
CA GLN A 329 1.72 4.52 -17.79
C GLN A 329 0.19 4.31 -17.79
N PRO A 330 -0.33 3.16 -17.34
CA PRO A 330 -1.76 2.85 -17.40
C PRO A 330 -2.68 3.87 -16.70
N PHE A 331 -2.15 4.63 -15.73
CA PHE A 331 -2.88 5.67 -15.00
C PHE A 331 -2.83 7.05 -15.66
N GLN A 332 -2.08 7.19 -16.77
CA GLN A 332 -1.93 8.46 -17.51
C GLN A 332 -2.91 8.54 -18.68
N ALA A 333 -3.31 9.76 -19.04
CA ALA A 333 -3.99 10.01 -20.29
C ALA A 333 -3.01 9.89 -21.48
N GLU A 334 -3.53 9.65 -22.65
CA GLU A 334 -2.71 9.58 -23.87
C GLU A 334 -1.90 10.88 -24.07
N GLY A 335 -0.60 10.75 -24.21
CA GLY A 335 0.31 11.88 -24.35
C GLY A 335 0.58 12.68 -23.09
N GLU A 336 0.11 12.24 -21.94
CA GLU A 336 0.37 12.90 -20.65
C GLU A 336 1.79 12.60 -20.18
N HIS A 337 2.51 13.64 -19.80
CA HIS A 337 3.79 13.56 -19.09
C HIS A 337 3.58 13.89 -17.61
N THR A 338 4.02 13.01 -16.74
CA THR A 338 3.93 13.18 -15.28
C THR A 338 5.32 13.27 -14.69
N ALA A 339 5.59 14.35 -13.97
CA ALA A 339 6.82 14.48 -13.20
C ALA A 339 6.68 13.74 -11.86
N PHE A 340 7.63 12.87 -11.56
CA PHE A 340 7.67 12.08 -10.32
C PHE A 340 8.76 12.58 -9.37
N LYS A 341 8.49 12.44 -8.09
CA LYS A 341 9.41 12.65 -6.98
C LYS A 341 9.49 11.41 -6.10
N ASP A 342 10.40 11.43 -5.14
CA ASP A 342 10.59 10.39 -4.12
C ASP A 342 9.26 9.94 -3.49
N GLY A 343 9.09 8.63 -3.34
CA GLY A 343 7.89 8.05 -2.75
C GLY A 343 7.64 8.51 -1.31
N GLY A 344 8.70 8.71 -0.54
CA GLY A 344 8.62 9.19 0.84
C GLY A 344 8.09 10.62 1.00
N VAL A 345 7.92 11.38 -0.10
CA VAL A 345 7.25 12.68 -0.07
C VAL A 345 5.81 12.54 0.39
N MET A 346 5.07 11.56 -0.12
CA MET A 346 3.66 11.33 0.20
C MET A 346 3.46 10.13 1.13
N LEU A 347 4.23 9.05 0.97
CA LEU A 347 4.11 7.82 1.76
C LEU A 347 5.48 7.21 2.01
N ASN A 348 6.02 7.44 3.20
CA ASN A 348 7.35 6.96 3.56
C ASN A 348 7.38 5.51 4.04
N VAL A 349 6.33 5.07 4.69
CA VAL A 349 6.11 3.66 5.10
C VAL A 349 4.88 3.14 4.35
N PRO A 350 5.04 2.33 3.29
CA PRO A 350 3.93 1.84 2.50
C PRO A 350 3.19 0.71 3.25
N VAL A 351 2.40 1.09 4.25
CA VAL A 351 1.59 0.14 5.02
C VAL A 351 0.61 -0.62 4.11
N PRO A 352 0.27 -1.86 4.46
CA PRO A 352 -0.50 -2.74 3.58
C PRO A 352 -1.81 -2.14 3.08
N GLU A 353 -2.53 -1.39 3.92
CA GLU A 353 -3.78 -0.74 3.55
C GLU A 353 -3.65 0.26 2.39
N MET A 354 -2.45 0.75 2.15
CA MET A 354 -2.17 1.73 1.12
C MET A 354 -1.62 1.12 -0.17
N VAL A 355 -1.24 -0.15 -0.15
CA VAL A 355 -0.62 -0.81 -1.32
C VAL A 355 -1.33 -2.09 -1.75
N ASP A 356 -2.12 -2.70 -0.87
CA ASP A 356 -2.85 -3.94 -1.14
C ASP A 356 -4.35 -3.67 -1.33
N ARG A 357 -4.96 -4.26 -2.36
CA ARG A 357 -6.39 -4.14 -2.68
C ARG A 357 -7.25 -5.27 -2.14
N ALA A 358 -6.67 -6.21 -1.40
CA ALA A 358 -7.42 -7.32 -0.88
C ALA A 358 -8.42 -6.87 0.19
N PHE A 359 -9.68 -7.22 0.02
CA PHE A 359 -10.72 -7.05 1.04
C PHE A 359 -10.86 -8.36 1.79
N SER A 360 -10.73 -8.31 3.10
CA SER A 360 -11.00 -9.48 3.93
C SER A 360 -12.50 -9.56 4.24
N THR A 361 -13.10 -10.70 3.98
CA THR A 361 -14.47 -11.01 4.40
C THR A 361 -14.52 -11.53 5.85
N SER A 362 -13.38 -11.97 6.38
CA SER A 362 -13.22 -12.44 7.76
C SER A 362 -12.68 -11.32 8.68
N PRO A 363 -13.16 -11.20 9.93
CA PRO A 363 -12.60 -10.32 10.93
C PRO A 363 -11.24 -10.81 11.45
N LEU A 364 -10.85 -12.05 11.13
CA LEU A 364 -9.58 -12.64 11.55
C LEU A 364 -8.46 -12.22 10.62
N ARG A 365 -7.30 -11.93 11.18
CA ARG A 365 -6.09 -11.72 10.37
C ARG A 365 -5.69 -13.02 9.69
N GLN A 366 -5.52 -12.96 8.37
CA GLN A 366 -5.08 -14.07 7.53
C GLN A 366 -3.55 -14.09 7.36
N SER A 367 -2.92 -12.93 7.47
CA SER A 367 -1.48 -12.75 7.32
C SER A 367 -0.98 -11.62 8.19
N ASP A 368 0.30 -11.66 8.56
CA ASP A 368 1.01 -10.57 9.23
C ASP A 368 2.03 -9.93 8.29
N ASN A 369 2.42 -8.71 8.65
CA ASN A 369 3.47 -7.95 8.00
C ASN A 369 4.66 -7.77 8.95
N LEU A 370 5.85 -7.62 8.41
CA LEU A 370 6.98 -7.02 9.12
C LEU A 370 7.20 -5.62 8.54
N ILE A 371 6.95 -4.60 9.34
CA ILE A 371 7.08 -3.21 8.94
C ILE A 371 8.33 -2.64 9.60
N LEU A 372 9.33 -2.27 8.79
CA LEU A 372 10.57 -1.64 9.26
C LEU A 372 10.45 -0.12 9.12
N LYS A 373 10.32 0.57 10.24
CA LYS A 373 10.22 2.02 10.32
C LYS A 373 11.48 2.60 10.96
N PHE A 374 12.09 3.61 10.35
CA PHE A 374 13.27 4.25 10.93
C PHE A 374 12.92 5.08 12.18
N GLU A 375 13.76 4.96 13.21
CA GLU A 375 13.71 5.80 14.40
C GLU A 375 13.82 7.29 14.04
N GLY A 376 13.09 8.16 14.75
CA GLY A 376 13.08 9.60 14.51
C GLY A 376 12.09 10.07 13.44
N GLU A 377 11.35 9.16 12.80
CA GLU A 377 10.18 9.48 11.98
C GLU A 377 8.91 9.68 12.80
N GLU A 378 9.00 9.57 14.11
CA GLU A 378 7.92 9.89 15.01
C GLU A 378 7.66 11.39 14.93
N GLY A 379 6.47 11.74 14.45
CA GLY A 379 6.13 13.12 14.16
C GLY A 379 6.32 14.01 15.37
N VAL A 380 7.12 15.01 15.22
CA VAL A 380 7.01 16.19 16.08
C VAL A 380 5.56 16.63 15.98
N ALA A 381 4.82 16.63 17.10
CA ALA A 381 3.47 17.15 17.14
C ALA A 381 3.48 18.51 16.42
N PRO A 382 2.62 18.72 15.43
CA PRO A 382 2.65 19.96 14.66
C PRO A 382 2.31 21.09 15.62
N ASP A 383 3.33 21.79 16.05
CA ASP A 383 3.14 23.05 16.73
C ASP A 383 2.44 23.97 15.75
N ARG A 384 1.32 24.60 16.12
CA ARG A 384 0.45 25.40 15.26
C ARG A 384 1.12 26.60 14.60
N GLY A 385 2.38 26.84 14.90
CA GLY A 385 3.22 27.80 14.24
C GLY A 385 4.26 27.09 13.39
N ALA A 386 4.07 27.02 12.08
CA ALA A 386 5.13 26.57 11.19
C ALA A 386 6.36 27.46 11.44
N ARG A 387 7.36 26.92 12.11
CA ARG A 387 8.68 27.54 12.16
C ARG A 387 9.15 27.71 10.71
N PHE A 388 9.90 28.75 10.42
CA PHE A 388 10.34 29.11 9.07
C PHE A 388 10.87 27.91 8.26
N GLY A 389 11.53 26.93 8.90
CA GLY A 389 12.01 25.70 8.29
C GLY A 389 10.89 24.77 7.81
N GLY A 390 9.79 24.62 8.55
CA GLY A 390 8.63 23.79 8.14
C GLY A 390 7.89 24.39 6.94
N ALA A 391 7.72 25.72 6.89
CA ALA A 391 7.09 26.38 5.76
C ALA A 391 7.92 26.26 4.47
N LEU A 392 9.25 26.27 4.58
CA LEU A 392 10.14 26.05 3.44
C LEU A 392 10.06 24.60 2.94
N THR A 393 10.00 23.62 3.84
CA THR A 393 9.85 22.20 3.49
C THR A 393 8.49 21.94 2.84
N ASP A 394 7.41 22.48 3.38
CA ASP A 394 6.06 22.39 2.81
C ASP A 394 5.99 23.04 1.42
N TRP A 395 6.71 24.14 1.22
CA TRP A 395 6.80 24.79 -0.09
C TRP A 395 7.56 23.92 -1.11
N MET A 396 8.68 23.31 -0.71
CA MET A 396 9.50 22.46 -1.58
C MET A 396 8.77 21.14 -1.94
N VAL A 397 8.04 20.57 -0.99
CA VAL A 397 7.31 19.32 -1.15
C VAL A 397 5.97 19.56 -1.84
N GLY A 398 5.37 20.75 -1.68
CA GLY A 398 4.06 21.12 -2.22
C GLY A 398 2.88 20.59 -1.41
N ALA A 399 3.14 19.96 -0.26
CA ALA A 399 2.12 19.46 0.67
C ALA A 399 2.56 19.66 2.13
N PRO A 400 1.62 19.81 3.08
CA PRO A 400 1.97 19.89 4.49
C PRO A 400 2.59 18.57 5.00
N VAL A 401 3.86 18.60 5.34
CA VAL A 401 4.59 17.43 5.88
C VAL A 401 3.92 16.89 7.14
N ALA A 402 3.40 17.79 7.99
CA ALA A 402 2.68 17.40 9.20
C ALA A 402 1.45 16.53 8.93
N ALA A 403 0.68 16.83 7.89
CA ALA A 403 -0.49 16.02 7.50
C ALA A 403 -0.09 14.61 7.12
N ARG A 404 0.95 14.47 6.29
CA ARG A 404 1.50 13.18 5.90
C ARG A 404 1.94 12.34 7.10
N VAL A 405 2.73 12.94 8.00
CA VAL A 405 3.25 12.24 9.19
C VAL A 405 2.12 11.74 10.08
N ILE A 406 1.06 12.51 10.25
CA ILE A 406 -0.10 12.12 11.07
C ILE A 406 -0.85 10.96 10.43
N LEU A 407 -1.16 11.05 9.13
CA LEU A 407 -1.82 9.97 8.40
C LEU A 407 -1.03 8.67 8.47
N GLN A 408 0.29 8.75 8.28
CA GLN A 408 1.16 7.60 8.37
C GLN A 408 1.19 7.00 9.78
N ASN A 409 1.28 7.83 10.83
CA ASN A 409 1.29 7.36 12.21
C ASN A 409 -0.05 6.73 12.62
N GLU A 410 -1.18 7.27 12.15
CA GLU A 410 -2.49 6.65 12.37
C GLU A 410 -2.60 5.28 11.68
N ALA A 411 -2.15 5.17 10.43
CA ALA A 411 -2.12 3.90 9.72
C ALA A 411 -1.19 2.88 10.40
N LEU A 412 -0.02 3.32 10.89
CA LEU A 412 0.92 2.47 11.63
C LEU A 412 0.41 2.05 13.01
N ALA A 413 -0.44 2.86 13.67
CA ALA A 413 -1.01 2.49 14.97
C ALA A 413 -1.87 1.22 14.89
N ALA A 414 -2.48 0.95 13.74
CA ALA A 414 -3.21 -0.31 13.50
C ALA A 414 -2.27 -1.53 13.33
N HIS A 415 -0.97 -1.30 13.13
CA HIS A 415 0.06 -2.31 12.89
C HIS A 415 1.23 -2.21 13.88
N ASP A 416 1.01 -1.65 15.06
CA ASP A 416 2.08 -1.46 16.06
C ASP A 416 2.75 -2.79 16.43
N ASP A 417 1.95 -3.84 16.58
CA ASP A 417 2.38 -5.20 16.85
C ASP A 417 3.08 -5.92 15.67
N GLN A 418 3.18 -5.29 14.51
CA GLN A 418 3.87 -5.75 13.30
C GLN A 418 5.04 -4.83 12.92
N THR A 419 5.26 -3.75 13.69
CA THR A 419 6.23 -2.71 13.36
C THR A 419 7.50 -2.86 14.21
N VAL A 420 8.65 -2.92 13.55
CA VAL A 420 9.96 -2.83 14.17
C VAL A 420 10.56 -1.47 13.87
N THR A 421 10.82 -0.72 14.92
CA THR A 421 11.56 0.54 14.79
C THR A 421 13.04 0.23 14.60
N VAL A 422 13.60 0.65 13.47
CA VAL A 422 15.04 0.50 13.15
C VAL A 422 15.84 1.39 14.09
N PRO A 423 16.68 0.81 15.00
CA PRO A 423 17.38 1.58 16.02
C PRO A 423 18.53 2.37 15.40
N LEU A 424 18.43 3.70 15.46
CA LEU A 424 19.39 4.63 14.87
C LEU A 424 20.10 5.53 15.90
N LYS A 425 19.56 5.59 17.13
CA LYS A 425 20.25 6.21 18.26
C LYS A 425 21.06 5.16 18.98
N THR A 426 22.37 5.26 18.89
CA THR A 426 23.31 4.26 19.39
C THR A 426 24.40 4.92 20.23
N ASP A 427 25.20 4.11 20.92
CA ASP A 427 26.42 4.53 21.62
C ASP A 427 27.49 5.13 20.68
N LYS A 428 27.44 4.79 19.37
CA LYS A 428 28.34 5.34 18.34
C LYS A 428 27.84 6.66 17.72
N GLY A 429 26.61 7.07 18.02
CA GLY A 429 26.04 8.32 17.55
C GLY A 429 24.54 8.27 17.29
N ASP A 430 23.99 9.44 16.93
CA ASP A 430 22.60 9.61 16.52
C ASP A 430 22.47 9.66 14.99
N PHE A 431 22.05 8.55 14.39
CA PHE A 431 21.81 8.40 12.96
C PHE A 431 20.33 8.57 12.59
N SER A 432 19.48 8.96 13.54
CA SER A 432 18.04 9.19 13.29
C SER A 432 17.77 10.51 12.55
N THR A 433 18.68 11.45 12.64
CA THR A 433 18.55 12.81 12.07
C THR A 433 18.74 12.84 10.55
N THR A 434 18.30 13.93 9.90
CA THR A 434 18.49 14.14 8.46
C THR A 434 19.98 14.16 8.10
N PHE A 435 20.80 14.85 8.87
CA PHE A 435 22.23 15.00 8.57
C PHE A 435 23.08 13.83 9.06
N GLY A 436 22.81 13.29 10.25
CA GLY A 436 23.54 12.15 10.78
C GLY A 436 23.21 10.84 10.07
N GLY A 437 21.99 10.71 9.54
CA GLY A 437 21.48 9.50 8.91
C GLY A 437 21.10 9.68 7.45
N THR A 438 19.97 10.32 7.14
CA THR A 438 19.36 10.31 5.79
C THR A 438 20.30 10.74 4.67
N LEU A 439 21.08 11.79 4.89
CA LEU A 439 22.02 12.35 3.91
C LEU A 439 23.48 11.90 4.12
N ASN A 440 23.72 11.01 5.08
CA ASN A 440 25.07 10.51 5.38
C ASN A 440 25.49 9.38 4.43
N PHE A 441 25.61 9.69 3.14
CA PHE A 441 25.98 8.73 2.09
C PHE A 441 27.43 8.24 2.17
N SER A 442 28.26 8.85 3.01
CA SER A 442 29.67 8.46 3.25
C SER A 442 29.86 7.71 4.58
N MET A 443 28.81 7.05 5.08
CA MET A 443 28.84 6.32 6.34
C MET A 443 29.95 5.25 6.35
N PRO A 444 30.85 5.26 7.36
CA PRO A 444 31.94 4.29 7.49
C PRO A 444 31.42 2.84 7.64
N GLY A 445 32.21 1.87 7.19
CA GLY A 445 31.82 0.46 7.22
C GLY A 445 31.57 -0.11 8.62
N ASP A 446 32.33 0.37 9.64
CA ASP A 446 32.11 -0.03 11.03
C ASP A 446 30.80 0.50 11.61
N ILE A 447 30.34 1.66 11.15
CA ILE A 447 29.01 2.20 11.50
C ILE A 447 27.91 1.44 10.77
N LYS A 448 28.07 1.16 9.45
CA LYS A 448 27.13 0.30 8.71
C LYS A 448 26.94 -1.03 9.40
N ASN A 449 28.01 -1.74 9.72
CA ASN A 449 27.97 -3.02 10.42
C ASN A 449 27.29 -2.91 11.78
N HIS A 450 27.59 -1.86 12.55
CA HIS A 450 26.95 -1.63 13.85
C HIS A 450 25.43 -1.48 13.72
N LEU A 451 24.95 -0.68 12.76
CA LEU A 451 23.52 -0.51 12.52
C LEU A 451 22.85 -1.81 12.02
N GLN A 452 23.54 -2.59 11.20
CA GLN A 452 23.08 -3.91 10.75
C GLN A 452 22.92 -4.89 11.93
N GLU A 453 23.90 -4.96 12.83
CA GLU A 453 23.84 -5.79 14.04
C GLU A 453 22.68 -5.38 14.97
N ARG A 454 22.46 -4.08 15.15
CA ARG A 454 21.37 -3.54 15.95
C ARG A 454 20.01 -3.90 15.36
N LEU A 455 19.87 -3.83 14.04
CA LEU A 455 18.62 -4.17 13.37
C LEU A 455 18.40 -5.70 13.33
N ASP A 456 19.45 -6.50 13.14
CA ASP A 456 19.39 -7.96 13.27
C ASP A 456 18.82 -8.38 14.64
N GLN A 457 19.35 -7.81 15.73
CA GLN A 457 18.86 -8.06 17.09
C GLN A 457 17.41 -7.62 17.28
N ALA A 458 17.03 -6.45 16.75
CA ALA A 458 15.67 -5.93 16.90
C ALA A 458 14.64 -6.80 16.15
N VAL A 459 14.96 -7.25 14.92
CA VAL A 459 14.07 -8.08 14.13
C VAL A 459 14.01 -9.50 14.73
N SER A 460 15.14 -10.10 15.15
CA SER A 460 15.15 -11.41 15.79
C SER A 460 14.31 -11.42 17.08
N GLY A 461 14.46 -10.41 17.95
CA GLY A 461 13.64 -10.28 19.16
C GLY A 461 12.14 -10.09 18.86
N HIS A 462 11.81 -9.36 17.80
CA HIS A 462 10.41 -9.23 17.35
C HIS A 462 9.85 -10.57 16.88
N LEU A 463 10.58 -11.33 16.08
CA LEU A 463 10.16 -12.64 15.58
C LEU A 463 9.96 -13.64 16.74
N GLU A 464 10.84 -13.63 17.75
CA GLU A 464 10.71 -14.43 18.96
C GLU A 464 9.45 -14.06 19.74
N THR A 465 9.25 -12.78 20.02
CA THR A 465 8.05 -12.27 20.70
C THR A 465 6.78 -12.68 19.96
N ARG A 466 6.77 -12.53 18.63
CA ARG A 466 5.68 -12.92 17.77
C ARG A 466 5.34 -14.41 17.84
N ALA A 467 6.34 -15.28 17.88
CA ALA A 467 6.14 -16.73 17.96
C ALA A 467 5.37 -17.17 19.22
N HIS A 468 5.52 -16.41 20.31
CA HIS A 468 4.85 -16.68 21.58
C HIS A 468 3.53 -15.91 21.76
N SER A 469 3.25 -14.91 20.94
CA SER A 469 2.03 -14.10 21.05
C SER A 469 0.80 -14.84 20.51
N ARG A 470 -0.38 -14.45 21.00
CA ARG A 470 -1.68 -14.99 20.60
C ARG A 470 -2.62 -13.85 20.25
N GLU A 471 -3.47 -14.10 19.28
CA GLU A 471 -4.59 -13.21 18.94
C GLU A 471 -5.84 -13.70 19.66
N GLN A 472 -6.63 -12.75 20.17
CA GLN A 472 -7.86 -13.04 20.87
C GLN A 472 -9.02 -12.27 20.23
N TYR A 473 -10.07 -13.01 19.89
CA TYR A 473 -11.27 -12.48 19.27
C TYR A 473 -12.49 -12.84 20.12
N THR A 474 -13.48 -11.96 20.16
CA THR A 474 -14.73 -12.20 20.89
C THR A 474 -15.90 -12.00 19.94
N PHE A 475 -16.83 -12.98 19.91
CA PHE A 475 -17.99 -13.02 19.04
C PHE A 475 -19.27 -13.11 19.87
N GLY A 476 -20.35 -12.51 19.37
CA GLY A 476 -21.65 -12.51 20.05
C GLY A 476 -22.31 -13.89 20.12
N SER A 477 -21.90 -14.82 19.26
CA SER A 477 -22.40 -16.19 19.23
C SER A 477 -21.35 -17.18 18.74
N MET A 478 -21.56 -18.46 18.98
CA MET A 478 -20.72 -19.54 18.44
C MET A 478 -20.79 -19.57 16.90
N GLU A 479 -21.97 -19.37 16.33
CA GLU A 479 -22.16 -19.33 14.87
C GLU A 479 -21.35 -18.19 14.24
N ALA A 480 -21.33 -17.01 14.85
CA ALA A 480 -20.50 -15.89 14.40
C ALA A 480 -19.00 -16.22 14.46
N ALA A 481 -18.55 -16.88 15.52
CA ALA A 481 -17.16 -17.32 15.64
C ALA A 481 -16.78 -18.34 14.56
N LEU A 482 -17.63 -19.34 14.32
CA LEU A 482 -17.40 -20.35 13.29
C LEU A 482 -17.43 -19.75 11.87
N ASN A 483 -18.33 -18.81 11.60
CA ASN A 483 -18.39 -18.11 10.32
C ASN A 483 -17.17 -17.18 10.07
N ALA A 484 -16.43 -16.82 11.10
CA ALA A 484 -15.20 -16.05 10.96
C ALA A 484 -13.97 -16.91 10.59
N LEU A 485 -13.98 -18.22 10.87
CA LEU A 485 -12.88 -19.13 10.59
C LEU A 485 -12.73 -19.37 9.08
N ASP A 486 -11.52 -19.70 8.64
CA ASP A 486 -11.29 -20.26 7.31
C ASP A 486 -11.69 -21.74 7.23
N ASP A 487 -11.67 -22.32 6.03
CA ASP A 487 -12.08 -23.70 5.81
C ASP A 487 -11.13 -24.72 6.43
N ASP A 488 -9.83 -24.41 6.51
CA ASP A 488 -8.84 -25.29 7.12
C ASP A 488 -9.03 -25.37 8.63
N MET A 489 -9.34 -24.23 9.27
CA MET A 489 -9.68 -24.18 10.69
C MET A 489 -10.99 -24.92 10.97
N LEU A 490 -12.03 -24.70 10.14
CA LEU A 490 -13.31 -25.40 10.27
C LEU A 490 -13.15 -26.91 10.06
N THR A 491 -12.38 -27.34 9.08
CA THR A 491 -12.09 -28.75 8.81
C THR A 491 -11.37 -29.37 10.01
N SER A 492 -10.40 -28.67 10.57
CA SER A 492 -9.67 -29.11 11.76
C SER A 492 -10.59 -29.25 12.98
N LEU A 493 -11.56 -28.35 13.16
CA LEU A 493 -12.58 -28.43 14.22
C LEU A 493 -13.56 -29.58 13.99
N ALA A 494 -14.03 -29.77 12.76
CA ALA A 494 -14.95 -30.85 12.40
C ALA A 494 -14.31 -32.24 12.63
N ALA A 495 -13.01 -32.36 12.34
CA ALA A 495 -12.24 -33.57 12.63
C ALA A 495 -12.15 -33.91 14.13
N GLN A 496 -12.36 -32.95 15.02
CA GLN A 496 -12.47 -33.13 16.47
C GLN A 496 -13.91 -33.33 16.96
N ASN A 497 -14.82 -33.77 16.06
CA ASN A 497 -16.24 -34.02 16.34
C ASN A 497 -17.06 -32.77 16.68
N SER A 498 -16.70 -31.59 16.18
CA SER A 498 -17.57 -30.42 16.24
C SER A 498 -18.64 -30.51 15.14
N ALA A 499 -19.83 -30.95 15.49
CA ALA A 499 -20.97 -31.02 14.56
C ALA A 499 -21.29 -29.64 13.95
N GLN A 500 -21.23 -28.57 14.75
CA GLN A 500 -21.50 -27.20 14.31
C GLN A 500 -20.48 -26.73 13.25
N ALA A 501 -19.20 -27.07 13.39
CA ALA A 501 -18.20 -26.76 12.37
C ALA A 501 -18.49 -27.48 11.04
N GLY A 502 -18.94 -28.74 11.11
CA GLY A 502 -19.37 -29.51 9.94
C GLY A 502 -20.56 -28.87 9.24
N GLU A 503 -21.56 -28.39 10.00
CA GLU A 503 -22.73 -27.69 9.45
C GLU A 503 -22.34 -26.39 8.74
N VAL A 504 -21.40 -25.61 9.29
CA VAL A 504 -20.90 -24.40 8.65
C VAL A 504 -20.12 -24.71 7.37
N LEU A 505 -19.31 -25.76 7.36
CA LEU A 505 -18.63 -26.22 6.13
C LEU A 505 -19.63 -26.61 5.03
N GLN A 506 -20.66 -27.37 5.38
CA GLN A 506 -21.71 -27.77 4.43
C GLN A 506 -22.47 -26.55 3.90
N PHE A 507 -22.83 -25.61 4.76
CA PHE A 507 -23.44 -24.33 4.37
C PHE A 507 -22.57 -23.57 3.35
N ARG A 508 -21.27 -23.44 3.62
CA ARG A 508 -20.34 -22.73 2.71
C ARG A 508 -20.18 -23.46 1.37
N GLN A 509 -20.13 -24.78 1.38
CA GLN A 509 -20.04 -25.54 0.15
C GLN A 509 -21.29 -25.31 -0.73
N GLN A 510 -22.47 -25.38 -0.15
CA GLN A 510 -23.73 -25.11 -0.86
C GLN A 510 -23.76 -23.65 -1.37
N ALA A 511 -23.33 -22.69 -0.57
CA ALA A 511 -23.25 -21.29 -0.99
C ALA A 511 -22.31 -21.09 -2.19
N ARG A 512 -21.14 -21.74 -2.20
CA ARG A 512 -20.18 -21.66 -3.32
C ARG A 512 -20.72 -22.24 -4.61
N GLU A 513 -21.47 -23.32 -4.54
CA GLU A 513 -22.16 -23.89 -5.69
C GLU A 513 -23.11 -22.85 -6.31
N VAL A 514 -23.93 -22.19 -5.48
CA VAL A 514 -24.85 -21.15 -5.92
C VAL A 514 -24.10 -19.90 -6.44
N PHE A 515 -23.02 -19.49 -5.80
CA PHE A 515 -22.20 -18.38 -6.29
C PHE A 515 -21.56 -18.69 -7.65
N SER A 516 -21.15 -19.93 -7.87
CA SER A 516 -20.64 -20.36 -9.19
C SER A 516 -21.73 -20.27 -10.26
N GLU A 517 -22.94 -20.73 -9.98
CA GLU A 517 -24.10 -20.60 -10.88
C GLU A 517 -24.42 -19.13 -11.16
N LEU A 518 -24.38 -18.27 -10.12
CA LEU A 518 -24.59 -16.84 -10.25
C LEU A 518 -23.53 -16.19 -11.15
N THR A 519 -22.27 -16.54 -10.96
CA THR A 519 -21.15 -16.05 -11.81
C THR A 519 -21.38 -16.42 -13.27
N VAL A 520 -21.75 -17.68 -13.55
CA VAL A 520 -22.06 -18.13 -14.92
C VAL A 520 -23.21 -17.32 -15.52
N ALA A 521 -24.26 -17.05 -14.73
CA ALA A 521 -25.41 -16.26 -15.20
C ALA A 521 -25.06 -14.80 -15.50
N ILE A 522 -24.12 -14.21 -14.74
CA ILE A 522 -23.60 -12.84 -14.97
C ILE A 522 -22.72 -12.81 -16.22
N VAL A 523 -21.75 -13.71 -16.32
CA VAL A 523 -20.81 -13.78 -17.46
C VAL A 523 -21.53 -14.01 -18.78
N ALA A 524 -22.61 -14.83 -18.78
CA ALA A 524 -23.43 -15.05 -19.98
C ALA A 524 -24.07 -13.76 -20.54
N GLN A 525 -24.29 -12.74 -19.70
CA GLN A 525 -24.81 -11.44 -20.13
C GLN A 525 -23.72 -10.42 -20.47
N ASN A 526 -22.51 -10.55 -19.93
CA ASN A 526 -21.43 -9.62 -20.17
C ASN A 526 -20.95 -9.56 -21.64
N GLY A 527 -21.33 -10.56 -22.45
CA GLY A 527 -21.06 -10.57 -23.89
C GLY A 527 -22.01 -9.70 -24.73
N THR A 528 -23.03 -9.06 -24.13
CA THR A 528 -23.99 -8.20 -24.80
C THR A 528 -23.70 -6.72 -24.52
N PRO A 529 -23.89 -5.81 -25.51
CA PRO A 529 -23.70 -4.36 -25.31
C PRO A 529 -24.73 -3.72 -24.37
N ALA A 530 -25.77 -4.46 -23.99
CA ALA A 530 -26.82 -3.99 -23.09
C ALA A 530 -26.33 -3.99 -21.63
N ALA A 531 -26.82 -3.04 -20.82
CA ALA A 531 -26.57 -3.05 -19.39
C ALA A 531 -27.00 -4.38 -18.77
N LEU A 532 -26.23 -4.87 -17.80
CA LEU A 532 -26.54 -6.09 -17.06
C LEU A 532 -27.97 -6.00 -16.48
N THR A 533 -28.83 -6.96 -16.83
CA THR A 533 -30.21 -7.04 -16.36
C THR A 533 -30.38 -8.24 -15.43
N PHE A 534 -31.16 -8.05 -14.38
CA PHE A 534 -31.43 -9.09 -13.39
C PHE A 534 -32.39 -10.14 -13.99
N ASN A 535 -31.86 -11.28 -14.42
CA ASN A 535 -32.58 -12.32 -15.11
C ASN A 535 -33.14 -13.41 -14.16
N ASP A 536 -33.89 -14.38 -14.71
CA ASP A 536 -34.53 -15.43 -13.91
C ASP A 536 -33.49 -16.40 -13.31
N GLN A 537 -32.34 -16.64 -13.95
CA GLN A 537 -31.28 -17.46 -13.37
C GLN A 537 -30.69 -16.82 -12.14
N MET A 538 -30.42 -15.50 -12.19
CA MET A 538 -29.96 -14.74 -11.04
C MET A 538 -31.01 -14.73 -9.92
N ARG A 539 -32.32 -14.57 -10.25
CA ARG A 539 -33.41 -14.68 -9.26
C ARG A 539 -33.42 -16.02 -8.56
N THR A 540 -33.27 -17.11 -9.32
CA THR A 540 -33.20 -18.47 -8.78
C THR A 540 -32.00 -18.62 -7.84
N ALA A 541 -30.82 -18.16 -8.24
CA ALA A 541 -29.64 -18.20 -7.39
C ALA A 541 -29.85 -17.42 -6.07
N PHE A 542 -30.42 -16.21 -6.13
CA PHE A 542 -30.71 -15.44 -4.91
C PHE A 542 -31.79 -16.10 -4.04
N THR A 543 -32.79 -16.76 -4.62
CA THR A 543 -33.77 -17.54 -3.85
C THR A 543 -33.09 -18.69 -3.08
N GLN A 544 -32.09 -19.33 -3.68
CA GLN A 544 -31.29 -20.37 -3.02
C GLN A 544 -30.41 -19.80 -1.92
N LEU A 545 -29.72 -18.64 -2.18
CA LEU A 545 -28.92 -17.96 -1.16
C LEU A 545 -29.79 -17.50 0.03
N ASP A 546 -30.97 -16.96 -0.22
CA ASP A 546 -31.91 -16.56 0.83
C ASP A 546 -32.40 -17.77 1.68
N ALA A 547 -32.55 -18.93 1.06
CA ALA A 547 -32.87 -20.17 1.80
C ALA A 547 -31.67 -20.62 2.67
N LEU A 548 -30.45 -20.42 2.24
CA LEU A 548 -29.25 -20.71 3.01
C LEU A 548 -29.04 -19.71 4.15
N ALA A 549 -29.54 -18.47 4.03
CA ALA A 549 -29.46 -17.40 5.03
C ALA A 549 -30.41 -17.64 6.22
N SER A 550 -30.34 -18.82 6.85
CA SER A 550 -31.27 -19.29 7.91
C SER A 550 -31.17 -18.49 9.21
N ASN A 551 -30.07 -17.73 9.41
CA ASN A 551 -29.86 -16.87 10.57
C ASN A 551 -29.12 -15.58 10.15
N PRO A 552 -29.06 -14.56 11.02
CA PRO A 552 -28.38 -13.28 10.72
C PRO A 552 -26.90 -13.44 10.36
N GLU A 553 -26.18 -14.34 11.01
CA GLU A 553 -24.76 -14.57 10.82
C GLU A 553 -24.46 -15.17 9.44
N ARG A 554 -25.25 -16.13 8.96
CA ARG A 554 -25.14 -16.70 7.61
C ARG A 554 -25.51 -15.67 6.54
N LYS A 555 -26.55 -14.87 6.78
CA LYS A 555 -26.90 -13.77 5.86
C LYS A 555 -25.77 -12.75 5.74
N GLU A 556 -25.16 -12.36 6.85
CA GLU A 556 -24.01 -11.44 6.86
C GLU A 556 -22.80 -12.04 6.11
N TRP A 557 -22.51 -13.32 6.34
CA TRP A 557 -21.43 -14.02 5.63
C TRP A 557 -21.68 -14.04 4.12
N LEU A 558 -22.88 -14.40 3.66
CA LEU A 558 -23.25 -14.41 2.24
C LEU A 558 -23.14 -13.01 1.61
N ALA A 559 -23.56 -11.97 2.32
CA ALA A 559 -23.46 -10.59 1.86
C ALA A 559 -22.01 -10.15 1.70
N LYS A 560 -21.11 -10.54 2.62
CA LYS A 560 -19.68 -10.27 2.54
C LYS A 560 -19.02 -11.02 1.39
N GLU A 561 -19.34 -12.29 1.18
CA GLU A 561 -18.82 -13.07 0.05
C GLU A 561 -19.24 -12.47 -1.31
N LEU A 562 -20.49 -12.00 -1.46
CA LEU A 562 -20.93 -11.27 -2.65
C LEU A 562 -20.13 -9.98 -2.88
N ASN A 563 -19.64 -9.36 -1.81
CA ASN A 563 -18.85 -8.14 -1.85
C ASN A 563 -17.34 -8.40 -1.93
N HIS A 564 -16.90 -9.66 -2.09
CA HIS A 564 -15.47 -9.95 -2.19
C HIS A 564 -14.84 -9.21 -3.39
N ALA A 565 -13.76 -8.48 -3.14
CA ALA A 565 -13.15 -7.59 -4.12
C ALA A 565 -12.63 -8.31 -5.37
N ASP A 566 -12.18 -9.55 -5.20
CA ASP A 566 -11.65 -10.36 -6.30
C ASP A 566 -12.76 -10.87 -7.24
N ASN A 567 -14.03 -10.79 -6.82
CA ASN A 567 -15.16 -11.21 -7.64
C ASN A 567 -15.76 -10.02 -8.41
N VAL A 568 -15.10 -9.65 -9.50
CA VAL A 568 -15.48 -8.52 -10.36
C VAL A 568 -16.92 -8.67 -10.89
N ASP A 569 -17.36 -9.88 -11.22
CA ASP A 569 -18.69 -10.14 -11.77
C ASP A 569 -19.78 -9.85 -10.72
N HIS A 570 -19.59 -10.26 -9.49
CA HIS A 570 -20.51 -9.93 -8.40
C HIS A 570 -20.53 -8.43 -8.11
N GLN A 571 -19.39 -7.75 -8.10
CA GLN A 571 -19.33 -6.30 -7.93
C GLN A 571 -20.09 -5.57 -9.04
N GLN A 572 -19.99 -6.06 -10.28
CA GLN A 572 -20.72 -5.52 -11.42
C GLN A 572 -22.24 -5.69 -11.23
N LEU A 573 -22.69 -6.88 -10.78
CA LEU A 573 -24.10 -7.12 -10.49
C LEU A 573 -24.62 -6.18 -9.39
N LEU A 574 -23.93 -6.09 -8.26
CA LEU A 574 -24.32 -5.22 -7.13
C LEU A 574 -24.45 -3.76 -7.58
N SER A 575 -23.51 -3.32 -8.43
CA SER A 575 -23.54 -1.96 -8.98
C SER A 575 -24.73 -1.73 -9.93
N ALA A 576 -25.05 -2.72 -10.76
CA ALA A 576 -26.15 -2.65 -11.73
C ALA A 576 -27.55 -2.62 -11.08
N VAL A 577 -27.71 -3.33 -9.96
CA VAL A 577 -28.99 -3.39 -9.23
C VAL A 577 -29.12 -2.35 -8.12
N ARG A 578 -28.10 -1.55 -7.91
CA ARG A 578 -28.11 -0.46 -6.93
C ARG A 578 -29.24 0.52 -7.22
N GLY A 579 -30.06 0.82 -6.21
CA GLY A 579 -31.20 1.73 -6.34
C GLY A 579 -32.46 1.09 -6.93
N GLN A 580 -32.42 -0.19 -7.28
CA GLN A 580 -33.61 -0.94 -7.68
C GLN A 580 -34.33 -1.54 -6.47
N ALA A 581 -35.64 -1.80 -6.59
CA ALA A 581 -36.37 -2.55 -5.59
C ALA A 581 -35.90 -4.03 -5.63
N VAL A 582 -35.33 -4.51 -4.53
CA VAL A 582 -34.78 -5.86 -4.40
C VAL A 582 -35.55 -6.62 -3.37
N GLU A 583 -36.03 -7.80 -3.73
CA GLU A 583 -36.81 -8.69 -2.84
C GLU A 583 -35.91 -9.58 -1.96
N SER A 584 -34.75 -10.02 -2.49
CA SER A 584 -33.81 -10.89 -1.77
C SER A 584 -33.18 -10.20 -0.56
N PRO A 585 -33.32 -10.76 0.67
CA PRO A 585 -32.67 -10.27 1.88
C PRO A 585 -31.13 -10.29 1.80
N VAL A 586 -30.54 -11.32 1.15
CA VAL A 586 -29.10 -11.45 0.99
C VAL A 586 -28.57 -10.36 0.04
N LEU A 587 -29.24 -10.18 -1.12
CA LEU A 587 -28.86 -9.16 -2.09
C LEU A 587 -28.99 -7.74 -1.49
N LYS A 588 -30.06 -7.49 -0.73
CA LYS A 588 -30.26 -6.22 -0.04
C LYS A 588 -29.11 -5.96 0.95
N ALA A 589 -28.76 -6.93 1.77
CA ALA A 589 -27.65 -6.81 2.71
C ALA A 589 -26.32 -6.59 1.99
N ALA A 590 -26.07 -7.24 0.86
CA ALA A 590 -24.88 -7.06 0.05
C ALA A 590 -24.78 -5.65 -0.55
N ILE A 591 -25.91 -5.09 -1.04
CA ILE A 591 -25.97 -3.71 -1.54
C ILE A 591 -25.71 -2.68 -0.43
N GLU A 592 -26.34 -2.89 0.74
CA GLU A 592 -26.13 -2.04 1.91
C GLU A 592 -24.64 -2.06 2.36
N GLU A 593 -24.04 -3.24 2.40
CA GLU A 593 -22.61 -3.40 2.71
C GLU A 593 -21.72 -2.68 1.69
N MET A 594 -21.97 -2.85 0.39
CA MET A 594 -21.25 -2.16 -0.68
C MET A 594 -21.39 -0.63 -0.55
N GLN A 595 -22.57 -0.11 -0.25
CA GLN A 595 -22.80 1.32 -0.08
C GLN A 595 -22.03 1.88 1.10
N VAL A 596 -22.06 1.23 2.25
CA VAL A 596 -21.31 1.63 3.45
C VAL A 596 -19.81 1.67 3.16
N ARG A 597 -19.28 0.65 2.49
CA ARG A 597 -17.87 0.62 2.05
C ARG A 597 -17.55 1.78 1.12
N THR A 598 -18.36 2.01 0.09
CA THR A 598 -18.12 3.10 -0.87
C THR A 598 -18.10 4.46 -0.17
N VAL A 599 -19.04 4.69 0.74
CA VAL A 599 -19.11 5.93 1.52
C VAL A 599 -17.89 6.10 2.42
N ALA A 600 -17.48 5.03 3.10
CA ALA A 600 -16.30 5.06 3.97
C ALA A 600 -15.01 5.37 3.18
N VAL A 601 -14.88 4.78 1.98
CA VAL A 601 -13.79 5.07 1.03
C VAL A 601 -13.73 6.55 0.66
N VAL A 602 -14.86 7.08 0.24
CA VAL A 602 -14.96 8.49 -0.15
C VAL A 602 -14.65 9.40 1.03
N ALA A 603 -15.19 9.10 2.21
CA ALA A 603 -14.93 9.85 3.43
C ALA A 603 -13.44 9.88 3.80
N GLU A 604 -12.76 8.74 3.69
CA GLU A 604 -11.31 8.65 3.98
C GLU A 604 -10.47 9.42 2.93
N ASN A 605 -10.85 9.36 1.66
CA ASN A 605 -10.18 10.13 0.63
C ASN A 605 -10.39 11.63 0.82
N ILE A 606 -11.60 12.08 1.17
CA ILE A 606 -11.86 13.47 1.54
C ILE A 606 -11.00 13.90 2.73
N ARG A 607 -10.87 13.05 3.73
CA ARG A 607 -10.00 13.29 4.88
C ARG A 607 -8.55 13.51 4.45
N LYS A 608 -8.01 12.63 3.58
CA LYS A 608 -6.63 12.69 3.07
C LYS A 608 -6.38 13.86 2.12
N GLU A 609 -7.29 14.15 1.21
CA GLU A 609 -7.07 15.13 0.14
C GLU A 609 -7.57 16.53 0.48
N VAL A 610 -8.63 16.65 1.28
CA VAL A 610 -9.26 17.96 1.60
C VAL A 610 -8.94 18.38 3.04
N ILE A 611 -9.29 17.52 4.01
CA ILE A 611 -9.26 17.89 5.43
C ILE A 611 -7.82 18.09 5.92
N PHE A 612 -6.99 17.08 5.87
CA PHE A 612 -5.65 17.13 6.45
C PHE A 612 -4.72 18.12 5.75
N PRO A 613 -4.64 18.18 4.42
CA PRO A 613 -3.83 19.19 3.77
C PRO A 613 -4.28 20.62 4.12
N SER A 614 -5.56 20.83 4.34
CA SER A 614 -6.09 22.14 4.72
C SER A 614 -5.84 22.45 6.20
N LEU A 615 -6.05 21.48 7.08
CA LEU A 615 -5.94 21.63 8.54
C LEU A 615 -4.52 22.07 8.97
N TYR A 616 -3.50 21.51 8.35
CA TYR A 616 -2.10 21.76 8.72
C TYR A 616 -1.42 22.85 7.89
N ARG A 617 -2.14 23.57 7.05
CA ARG A 617 -1.59 24.73 6.33
C ARG A 617 -1.24 25.86 7.30
N ALA A 618 -0.08 26.48 7.10
CA ALA A 618 0.34 27.63 7.90
C ALA A 618 -0.67 28.78 7.81
N GLY A 619 -0.97 29.42 8.95
CA GLY A 619 -1.87 30.58 9.03
C GLY A 619 -3.37 30.23 8.94
N GLN A 620 -3.77 29.01 9.28
CA GLN A 620 -5.16 28.64 9.44
C GLN A 620 -5.80 29.37 10.62
N PRO A 621 -6.95 30.06 10.44
CA PRO A 621 -7.74 30.58 11.55
C PRO A 621 -8.28 29.43 12.41
N ASP A 622 -8.46 29.68 13.73
CA ASP A 622 -9.04 28.68 14.64
C ASP A 622 -10.45 28.24 14.22
N SER A 623 -11.22 29.16 13.60
CA SER A 623 -12.53 28.84 13.04
C SER A 623 -12.46 27.77 11.94
N ASN A 624 -11.48 27.86 11.04
CA ASN A 624 -11.27 26.85 10.01
C ASN A 624 -10.81 25.53 10.60
N VAL A 625 -9.94 25.57 11.61
CA VAL A 625 -9.48 24.35 12.32
C VAL A 625 -10.69 23.66 12.98
N ALA A 626 -11.54 24.40 13.67
CA ALA A 626 -12.73 23.84 14.31
C ALA A 626 -13.72 23.28 13.28
N LEU A 627 -13.92 23.98 12.14
CA LEU A 627 -14.76 23.53 11.03
C LEU A 627 -14.24 22.20 10.44
N LEU A 628 -12.97 22.15 10.08
CA LEU A 628 -12.36 20.95 9.47
C LEU A 628 -12.41 19.76 10.43
N ARG A 629 -12.21 19.96 11.74
CA ARG A 629 -12.35 18.90 12.74
C ARG A 629 -13.77 18.39 12.88
N ARG A 630 -14.79 19.29 12.81
CA ARG A 630 -16.19 18.87 12.78
C ARG A 630 -16.50 18.07 11.52
N ALA A 631 -16.03 18.53 10.36
CA ALA A 631 -16.23 17.82 9.09
C ALA A 631 -15.56 16.42 9.12
N GLU A 632 -14.33 16.33 9.64
CA GLU A 632 -13.63 15.05 9.85
C GLU A 632 -14.47 14.09 10.68
N HIS A 633 -14.99 14.56 11.82
CA HIS A 633 -15.82 13.76 12.71
C HIS A 633 -17.15 13.33 12.07
N SER A 634 -17.77 14.20 11.25
CA SER A 634 -18.98 13.88 10.52
C SER A 634 -18.72 12.86 9.41
N LEU A 635 -17.64 13.02 8.65
CA LEU A 635 -17.21 12.08 7.62
C LEU A 635 -16.89 10.68 8.22
N ALA A 636 -16.23 10.64 9.37
CA ALA A 636 -15.93 9.39 10.07
C ALA A 636 -17.18 8.58 10.48
N ARG A 637 -18.35 9.20 10.54
CA ARG A 637 -19.64 8.57 10.90
C ARG A 637 -20.59 8.43 9.73
N ALA A 638 -20.23 8.95 8.56
CA ALA A 638 -21.09 8.92 7.40
C ALA A 638 -21.29 7.49 6.87
N THR A 639 -22.53 7.10 6.67
CA THR A 639 -22.94 5.83 6.06
C THR A 639 -23.75 6.04 4.77
N THR A 640 -24.05 7.29 4.44
CA THR A 640 -24.80 7.67 3.24
C THR A 640 -24.14 8.83 2.50
N ALA A 641 -24.40 8.93 1.18
CA ALA A 641 -23.92 10.02 0.34
C ALA A 641 -24.41 11.39 0.85
N ALA A 642 -25.65 11.49 1.32
CA ALA A 642 -26.20 12.73 1.87
C ALA A 642 -25.40 13.23 3.09
N GLN A 643 -24.98 12.33 3.98
CA GLN A 643 -24.15 12.69 5.14
C GLN A 643 -22.75 13.18 4.73
N VAL A 644 -22.16 12.58 3.70
CA VAL A 644 -20.89 13.05 3.12
C VAL A 644 -21.08 14.46 2.54
N ASN A 645 -22.11 14.65 1.71
CA ASN A 645 -22.40 15.93 1.10
C ASN A 645 -22.64 17.03 2.15
N GLN A 646 -23.36 16.72 3.22
CA GLN A 646 -23.60 17.68 4.32
C GLN A 646 -22.28 18.13 4.98
N ALA A 647 -21.33 17.21 5.21
CA ALA A 647 -20.02 17.57 5.75
C ALA A 647 -19.18 18.42 4.79
N LEU A 648 -19.31 18.16 3.47
CA LEU A 648 -18.65 18.97 2.44
C LEU A 648 -19.30 20.36 2.29
N ASP A 649 -20.63 20.44 2.35
CA ASP A 649 -21.36 21.71 2.30
C ASP A 649 -21.01 22.61 3.49
N ASP A 650 -20.82 22.04 4.69
CA ASP A 650 -20.34 22.80 5.85
C ASP A 650 -18.96 23.44 5.58
N ILE A 651 -18.06 22.71 4.88
CA ILE A 651 -16.77 23.27 4.44
C ILE A 651 -16.97 24.35 3.36
N ILE A 652 -17.80 24.09 2.35
CA ILE A 652 -18.02 25.02 1.22
C ILE A 652 -18.56 26.36 1.71
N ASP A 653 -19.50 26.32 2.65
CA ASP A 653 -20.23 27.49 3.10
C ASP A 653 -19.48 28.29 4.17
N HIS A 654 -18.67 27.65 5.00
CA HIS A 654 -18.08 28.27 6.19
C HIS A 654 -16.55 28.37 6.19
N TYR A 655 -15.86 27.81 5.20
CA TYR A 655 -14.40 27.88 5.17
C TYR A 655 -13.92 29.29 4.81
N GLY A 656 -13.39 30.00 5.79
CA GLY A 656 -12.90 31.39 5.66
C GLY A 656 -11.53 31.50 4.98
N ALA A 657 -11.25 32.67 4.43
CA ALA A 657 -9.95 33.01 3.86
C ALA A 657 -8.86 32.97 4.95
N ARG A 658 -7.67 32.47 4.61
CA ARG A 658 -6.51 32.49 5.50
C ARG A 658 -5.89 33.89 5.53
N ASN A 659 -5.59 34.38 6.72
CA ASN A 659 -4.88 35.64 6.90
C ASN A 659 -3.39 35.47 6.54
N LYS A 660 -3.00 35.68 5.28
CA LYS A 660 -1.60 35.83 4.87
C LYS A 660 -1.42 37.09 4.04
N PRO A 661 -0.51 38.01 4.45
CA PRO A 661 -0.33 39.30 3.76
C PRO A 661 0.29 39.16 2.35
N TRP A 662 0.82 38.03 1.95
CA TRP A 662 1.62 37.87 0.72
C TRP A 662 1.15 36.78 -0.24
N SER A 663 0.05 36.09 0.00
CA SER A 663 -0.44 35.04 -0.87
C SER A 663 -1.89 35.26 -1.29
N LYS A 664 -2.22 34.91 -2.56
CA LYS A 664 -3.61 34.77 -2.99
C LYS A 664 -4.38 33.93 -1.97
N PRO A 665 -5.63 34.26 -1.64
CA PRO A 665 -6.41 33.48 -0.68
C PRO A 665 -6.53 32.03 -1.20
N LEU A 666 -5.84 31.12 -0.53
CA LEU A 666 -5.86 29.68 -0.83
C LEU A 666 -7.12 28.99 -0.26
N SER A 667 -8.07 29.75 0.28
CA SER A 667 -9.42 29.29 0.63
C SER A 667 -10.16 28.67 -0.56
N SER A 668 -10.00 29.25 -1.75
CA SER A 668 -10.62 28.72 -2.98
C SER A 668 -10.24 27.27 -3.25
N THR A 669 -8.99 26.88 -3.03
CA THR A 669 -8.56 25.50 -3.30
C THR A 669 -9.24 24.47 -2.39
N THR A 670 -9.40 24.75 -1.09
CA THR A 670 -10.10 23.83 -0.18
C THR A 670 -11.58 23.72 -0.53
N ILE A 671 -12.23 24.85 -0.85
CA ILE A 671 -13.63 24.89 -1.27
C ILE A 671 -13.82 24.17 -2.61
N GLU A 672 -12.93 24.41 -3.59
CA GLU A 672 -12.99 23.74 -4.89
C GLU A 672 -12.82 22.23 -4.77
N MET A 673 -11.88 21.77 -3.93
CA MET A 673 -11.72 20.36 -3.66
C MET A 673 -12.95 19.76 -2.96
N ALA A 674 -13.52 20.46 -1.96
CA ALA A 674 -14.75 20.00 -1.31
C ALA A 674 -15.92 19.90 -2.31
N LYS A 675 -16.05 20.85 -3.23
CA LYS A 675 -17.06 20.78 -4.31
C LYS A 675 -16.83 19.61 -5.25
N ALA A 676 -15.57 19.31 -5.58
CA ALA A 676 -15.21 18.22 -6.48
C ALA A 676 -15.49 16.82 -5.88
N TRP A 677 -15.57 16.73 -4.55
CA TRP A 677 -15.85 15.48 -3.82
C TRP A 677 -17.34 15.27 -3.51
N ARG A 678 -18.22 16.24 -3.85
CA ARG A 678 -19.67 16.02 -3.67
C ARG A 678 -20.16 14.86 -4.50
N ILE A 679 -20.93 14.02 -3.86
CA ILE A 679 -21.59 12.84 -4.46
C ILE A 679 -22.88 13.33 -5.12
N ALA A 680 -23.15 12.94 -6.36
CA ALA A 680 -24.45 13.17 -6.98
C ALA A 680 -25.51 12.34 -6.22
N GLU A 681 -26.61 13.01 -5.85
CA GLU A 681 -27.75 12.39 -5.16
C GLU A 681 -28.65 11.64 -6.14
#